data_0149a48a3b37dd4d67e8f9047c2ff6fe
#
_entry.id   0149a48a3b37dd4d67e8f9047c2ff6fe
#
_cell.length_a   1.000
_cell.length_b   1.000
_cell.length_c   1.000
_cell.angle_alpha   90.00
_cell.angle_beta   90.00
_cell.angle_gamma   90.00
#
_symmetry.space_group_name_H-M   'P 1'
#
loop_
_entity.id
_entity.type
_entity.pdbx_description
1 polymer ?
#
loop_
_entity_poly.entity_id
_entity_poly.type
_entity_poly.pdbx_seq_one_letter_code
_entity_poly.pdbx_strand_id
1 'polypeptide(L)'
;MHMLNLGILAHVDAGKTSLTERLLHAAGVIDEIGSVDDGNTQTDSLALERQRGITIKSAVVSFPIDDITVNLIDTPGHPDFIAEVERVLSVLDGAVLVVSAVEGVQAQTRVLMRTLQRLRIPTLIFVNKIDRGGAQYASVLRTVSEKLTRDVVAMGSVDGLGTRSARCTPFTDSDPGFTSRLTELLADRDDALLAAYVDGGASLPYSTLRSALIAQTGEALVHPVFFGSAITGTGVDALIGGIRELLPAAEGDVDGPVSGTVFKVERGSGGEKIAYVRMLSGTVRTRDRLPFGRDGGLGDSDAPDERGGRGDGKVTAISVFDEGSTVRASSVRAGQIGKLWGLGDIRTGDSVGVPGTATTGHFFAPPTLESVVVPRAPAGRGELHLALAQLAEQDPLINLRQDDIRKEVSVSLYGEVQKEVIQATLADEFGIDVTFRETTTICVERPIGSGSAFEVGDTEHNPFLATIGLRVDPAPIGSGVEYRLEVELGSMPFSLMRAVEETVRSALRQGIHGWQVTDCIVTMTHSGYWPRQSHSHAVFDKSMSSTAGDFRNLTPLVLMAALKQAGTTVYEPMHRFRLELPADTLGPALPVLARLRAVPRTPAVQGESCVMEGEIPAARVHELQQVLPALTRGEGVLETAFDTYRAVVGTVPDRPRTDHDPLNRKEYLLHTVRRIAGQRESR
;
A
#
# COMPACT_ATOMS: atom_id res chain seq x y z
N MET A 1 27.32 15.48 -2.58
CA MET A 1 27.06 14.68 -1.37
C MET A 1 26.15 13.55 -1.82
N HIS A 2 26.65 12.34 -1.86
CA HIS A 2 25.91 11.18 -2.34
C HIS A 2 24.92 10.74 -1.27
N MET A 3 23.67 10.47 -1.66
CA MET A 3 22.61 10.06 -0.75
C MET A 3 22.14 8.65 -1.14
N LEU A 4 21.95 7.80 -0.15
CA LEU A 4 21.40 6.46 -0.33
C LEU A 4 20.19 6.26 0.58
N ASN A 5 19.02 6.02 0.01
CA ASN A 5 17.82 5.65 0.77
C ASN A 5 17.74 4.14 0.82
N LEU A 6 18.12 3.61 1.97
CA LEU A 6 18.30 2.18 2.22
C LEU A 6 17.15 1.59 3.02
N GLY A 7 16.50 0.56 2.48
CA GLY A 7 15.50 -0.21 3.22
C GLY A 7 16.09 -1.44 3.89
N ILE A 8 15.74 -1.70 5.15
CA ILE A 8 16.00 -3.00 5.79
C ILE A 8 14.69 -3.78 5.84
N LEU A 9 14.66 -4.91 5.15
CA LEU A 9 13.52 -5.79 5.04
C LEU A 9 13.83 -7.16 5.63
N ALA A 10 12.87 -7.74 6.34
CA ALA A 10 13.03 -9.05 6.97
C ALA A 10 11.67 -9.69 7.24
N HIS A 11 11.65 -11.02 7.38
CA HIS A 11 10.56 -11.67 8.08
C HIS A 11 10.62 -11.41 9.60
N VAL A 12 9.52 -11.66 10.28
CA VAL A 12 9.45 -11.54 11.76
C VAL A 12 10.56 -12.37 12.41
N ASP A 13 11.19 -11.83 13.44
CA ASP A 13 12.30 -12.45 14.20
C ASP A 13 13.62 -12.69 13.45
N ALA A 14 13.79 -12.26 12.20
CA ALA A 14 15.09 -12.37 11.52
C ALA A 14 16.20 -11.51 12.15
N GLY A 15 15.85 -10.58 13.03
CA GLY A 15 16.76 -9.65 13.70
C GLY A 15 16.97 -8.35 12.94
N LYS A 16 15.93 -7.85 12.26
CA LYS A 16 15.92 -6.58 11.54
C LYS A 16 16.30 -5.41 12.45
N THR A 17 15.53 -5.18 13.52
CA THR A 17 15.76 -4.08 14.47
C THR A 17 17.13 -4.15 15.13
N SER A 18 17.60 -5.37 15.50
CA SER A 18 18.96 -5.55 16.03
C SER A 18 20.05 -5.18 15.02
N LEU A 19 19.83 -5.45 13.72
CA LEU A 19 20.77 -5.03 12.67
C LEU A 19 20.74 -3.51 12.48
N THR A 20 19.57 -2.90 12.49
CA THR A 20 19.43 -1.44 12.44
C THR A 20 20.18 -0.76 13.58
N GLU A 21 19.96 -1.17 14.81
CA GLU A 21 20.68 -0.65 15.99
C GLU A 21 22.20 -0.85 15.87
N ARG A 22 22.63 -2.00 15.36
CA ARG A 22 24.06 -2.28 15.14
C ARG A 22 24.68 -1.37 14.08
N LEU A 23 23.99 -1.10 12.98
CA LEU A 23 24.44 -0.16 11.94
C LEU A 23 24.56 1.26 12.49
N LEU A 24 23.58 1.72 13.26
CA LEU A 24 23.60 3.04 13.89
C LEU A 24 24.74 3.18 14.90
N HIS A 25 25.00 2.15 15.69
CA HIS A 25 26.14 2.12 16.61
C HIS A 25 27.48 2.13 15.86
N ALA A 26 27.63 1.32 14.81
CA ALA A 26 28.83 1.29 13.98
C ALA A 26 29.12 2.64 13.29
N ALA A 27 28.04 3.37 12.93
CA ALA A 27 28.13 4.73 12.37
C ALA A 27 28.31 5.84 13.44
N GLY A 28 28.34 5.49 14.73
CA GLY A 28 28.53 6.45 15.83
C GLY A 28 27.32 7.33 16.13
N VAL A 29 26.14 6.95 15.65
CA VAL A 29 24.89 7.69 15.88
C VAL A 29 24.30 7.42 17.28
N ILE A 30 24.52 6.21 17.78
CA ILE A 30 24.13 5.81 19.14
C ILE A 30 25.33 5.27 19.90
N ASP A 31 25.42 5.60 21.18
CA ASP A 31 26.53 5.16 22.06
C ASP A 31 26.34 3.72 22.55
N GLU A 32 25.09 3.30 22.77
CA GLU A 32 24.72 1.97 23.26
C GLU A 32 23.67 1.35 22.34
N ILE A 33 23.77 0.04 22.13
CA ILE A 33 22.85 -0.71 21.27
C ILE A 33 21.60 -1.02 22.07
N GLY A 34 20.44 -0.57 21.58
CA GLY A 34 19.14 -0.92 22.13
C GLY A 34 18.82 -2.41 21.96
N SER A 35 18.03 -2.94 22.87
CA SER A 35 17.50 -4.30 22.84
C SER A 35 16.01 -4.28 22.59
N VAL A 36 15.55 -5.13 21.67
CA VAL A 36 14.12 -5.32 21.41
C VAL A 36 13.41 -5.86 22.65
N ASP A 37 14.07 -6.75 23.38
CA ASP A 37 13.53 -7.36 24.60
C ASP A 37 13.37 -6.34 25.75
N ASP A 38 14.25 -5.34 25.82
CA ASP A 38 14.22 -4.26 26.81
C ASP A 38 13.37 -3.05 26.35
N GLY A 39 12.93 -3.02 25.11
CA GLY A 39 12.09 -1.98 24.55
C GLY A 39 12.72 -0.58 24.48
N ASN A 40 14.06 -0.50 24.35
CA ASN A 40 14.84 0.74 24.34
C ASN A 40 15.51 1.03 22.97
N THR A 41 14.98 0.45 21.89
CA THR A 41 15.47 0.67 20.52
C THR A 41 15.11 2.06 19.98
N GLN A 42 15.95 2.62 19.14
CA GLN A 42 15.76 3.95 18.53
C GLN A 42 14.63 3.99 17.50
N THR A 43 14.36 2.88 16.83
CA THR A 43 13.40 2.80 15.73
C THR A 43 11.98 2.46 16.17
N ASP A 44 11.80 1.78 17.30
CA ASP A 44 10.50 1.38 17.82
C ASP A 44 9.87 2.49 18.67
N SER A 45 8.99 3.28 18.07
CA SER A 45 8.40 4.46 18.71
C SER A 45 7.12 4.17 19.50
N LEU A 46 6.35 3.14 19.08
CA LEU A 46 5.06 2.78 19.70
C LEU A 46 5.24 1.84 20.90
N ALA A 47 4.42 2.04 21.94
CA ALA A 47 4.40 1.13 23.09
C ALA A 47 4.07 -0.31 22.66
N LEU A 48 3.20 -0.49 21.67
CA LEU A 48 2.81 -1.79 21.15
C LEU A 48 3.95 -2.47 20.37
N GLU A 49 4.78 -1.72 19.63
CA GLU A 49 6.00 -2.23 18.98
C GLU A 49 6.94 -2.87 20.02
N ARG A 50 7.20 -2.13 21.10
CA ARG A 50 8.06 -2.59 22.20
C ARG A 50 7.47 -3.80 22.93
N GLN A 51 6.16 -3.81 23.17
CA GLN A 51 5.49 -4.91 23.87
C GLN A 51 5.49 -6.20 23.04
N ARG A 52 5.37 -6.10 21.72
CA ARG A 52 5.27 -7.26 20.82
C ARG A 52 6.56 -7.63 20.13
N GLY A 53 7.58 -6.77 20.19
CA GLY A 53 8.85 -6.96 19.48
C GLY A 53 8.71 -6.93 17.96
N ILE A 54 7.71 -6.19 17.42
CA ILE A 54 7.47 -6.07 15.97
C ILE A 54 7.45 -4.60 15.57
N THR A 55 8.06 -4.26 14.45
CA THR A 55 7.94 -2.92 13.86
C THR A 55 6.60 -2.79 13.16
N ILE A 56 5.87 -1.71 13.44
CA ILE A 56 4.54 -1.40 12.91
C ILE A 56 4.59 -0.23 11.93
N LYS A 57 5.27 0.86 12.32
CA LYS A 57 5.44 2.06 11.51
C LYS A 57 6.87 2.17 10.99
N SER A 58 7.03 2.62 9.75
CA SER A 58 8.37 2.90 9.21
C SER A 58 9.04 4.06 9.95
N ALA A 59 10.32 3.89 10.27
CA ALA A 59 11.17 4.92 10.86
C ALA A 59 12.28 5.31 9.89
N VAL A 60 12.68 6.58 9.90
CA VAL A 60 13.80 7.09 9.08
C VAL A 60 14.89 7.59 10.01
N VAL A 61 16.10 7.06 9.85
CA VAL A 61 17.29 7.50 10.58
C VAL A 61 18.41 7.72 9.58
N SER A 62 19.11 8.83 9.67
CA SER A 62 20.23 9.18 8.78
C SER A 62 21.56 9.00 9.48
N PHE A 63 22.54 8.44 8.77
CA PHE A 63 23.91 8.32 9.25
C PHE A 63 24.91 8.36 8.10
N PRO A 64 26.15 8.84 8.35
CA PRO A 64 27.22 8.85 7.36
C PRO A 64 27.89 7.48 7.26
N ILE A 65 28.24 7.08 6.05
CA ILE A 65 29.22 6.03 5.76
C ILE A 65 30.26 6.67 4.84
N ASP A 66 31.40 7.06 5.37
CA ASP A 66 32.46 7.80 4.65
C ASP A 66 31.93 9.04 3.92
N ASP A 67 31.82 9.01 2.59
CA ASP A 67 31.36 10.12 1.74
C ASP A 67 29.87 10.04 1.36
N ILE A 68 29.17 8.99 1.79
CA ILE A 68 27.74 8.76 1.52
C ILE A 68 26.92 9.03 2.78
N THR A 69 25.81 9.76 2.65
CA THR A 69 24.80 9.84 3.69
C THR A 69 23.71 8.79 3.42
N VAL A 70 23.54 7.87 4.35
CA VAL A 70 22.52 6.82 4.28
C VAL A 70 21.29 7.26 5.06
N ASN A 71 20.13 7.36 4.40
CA ASN A 71 18.83 7.42 5.06
C ASN A 71 18.29 6.01 5.16
N LEU A 72 18.42 5.42 6.34
CA LEU A 72 17.91 4.10 6.62
C LEU A 72 16.44 4.18 6.93
N ILE A 73 15.64 3.41 6.19
CA ILE A 73 14.20 3.32 6.38
C ILE A 73 13.90 1.92 6.93
N ASP A 74 13.55 1.88 8.22
CA ASP A 74 13.14 0.65 8.88
C ASP A 74 11.67 0.34 8.52
N THR A 75 11.37 -0.89 8.10
CA THR A 75 10.07 -1.30 7.58
C THR A 75 9.40 -2.36 8.46
N PRO A 76 8.06 -2.39 8.54
CA PRO A 76 7.38 -3.48 9.21
C PRO A 76 7.74 -4.86 8.63
N GLY A 77 7.83 -5.86 9.51
CA GLY A 77 8.03 -7.25 9.13
C GLY A 77 6.76 -8.08 9.09
N HIS A 78 5.60 -7.61 9.57
CA HIS A 78 4.37 -8.37 9.66
C HIS A 78 3.49 -8.21 8.40
N PRO A 79 2.85 -9.28 7.88
CA PRO A 79 2.04 -9.22 6.65
C PRO A 79 0.88 -8.21 6.69
N ASP A 80 0.27 -7.97 7.87
CA ASP A 80 -0.84 -7.03 8.03
C ASP A 80 -0.43 -5.57 7.75
N PHE A 81 0.89 -5.26 7.74
CA PHE A 81 1.45 -3.95 7.44
C PHE A 81 2.11 -3.88 6.06
N ILE A 82 1.71 -4.75 5.15
CA ILE A 82 2.28 -4.81 3.80
C ILE A 82 2.11 -3.49 3.03
N ALA A 83 1.05 -2.74 3.31
CA ALA A 83 0.81 -1.42 2.74
C ALA A 83 1.89 -0.40 3.13
N GLU A 84 2.41 -0.48 4.37
CA GLU A 84 3.52 0.37 4.82
C GLU A 84 4.82 -0.01 4.11
N VAL A 85 5.06 -1.30 3.94
CA VAL A 85 6.21 -1.80 3.16
C VAL A 85 6.14 -1.29 1.72
N GLU A 86 4.97 -1.36 1.07
CA GLU A 86 4.76 -0.89 -0.31
C GLU A 86 5.16 0.58 -0.49
N ARG A 87 4.76 1.43 0.44
CA ARG A 87 5.07 2.86 0.40
C ARG A 87 6.57 3.13 0.51
N VAL A 88 7.24 2.41 1.40
CA VAL A 88 8.68 2.51 1.57
C VAL A 88 9.42 2.02 0.33
N LEU A 89 9.02 0.88 -0.25
CA LEU A 89 9.66 0.34 -1.45
C LEU A 89 9.73 1.33 -2.62
N SER A 90 8.72 2.21 -2.74
CA SER A 90 8.66 3.21 -3.81
C SER A 90 9.71 4.32 -3.70
N VAL A 91 10.39 4.43 -2.56
CA VAL A 91 11.34 5.51 -2.28
C VAL A 91 12.77 5.03 -2.00
N LEU A 92 13.02 3.72 -2.15
CA LEU A 92 14.34 3.12 -1.92
C LEU A 92 15.25 3.24 -3.14
N ASP A 93 16.54 3.45 -2.89
CA ASP A 93 17.63 3.32 -3.86
C ASP A 93 18.29 1.93 -3.77
N GLY A 94 18.20 1.29 -2.61
CA GLY A 94 18.72 -0.05 -2.37
C GLY A 94 18.12 -0.69 -1.12
N ALA A 95 18.29 -1.98 -0.96
CA ALA A 95 17.75 -2.75 0.14
C ALA A 95 18.74 -3.75 0.73
N VAL A 96 18.59 -4.01 2.04
CA VAL A 96 19.22 -5.17 2.71
C VAL A 96 18.10 -6.13 3.13
N LEU A 97 18.07 -7.31 2.53
CA LEU A 97 17.15 -8.38 2.90
C LEU A 97 17.80 -9.28 3.96
N VAL A 98 17.26 -9.25 5.17
CA VAL A 98 17.79 -10.03 6.29
C VAL A 98 17.16 -11.43 6.33
N VAL A 99 18.00 -12.45 6.38
CA VAL A 99 17.63 -13.85 6.47
C VAL A 99 18.26 -14.45 7.73
N SER A 100 17.56 -15.27 8.48
CA SER A 100 18.13 -15.93 9.66
C SER A 100 18.94 -17.17 9.25
N ALA A 101 20.14 -17.33 9.81
CA ALA A 101 20.97 -18.54 9.64
C ALA A 101 20.36 -19.78 10.31
N VAL A 102 19.41 -19.60 11.22
CA VAL A 102 18.74 -20.68 11.98
C VAL A 102 17.42 -21.05 11.33
N GLU A 103 16.53 -20.06 11.11
CA GLU A 103 15.20 -20.28 10.54
C GLU A 103 15.22 -20.40 9.01
N GLY A 104 16.30 -19.94 8.36
CA GLY A 104 16.44 -19.96 6.91
C GLY A 104 15.51 -19.01 6.17
N VAL A 105 15.21 -19.34 4.91
CA VAL A 105 14.32 -18.55 4.05
C VAL A 105 12.87 -18.87 4.37
N GLN A 106 12.18 -17.89 4.93
CA GLN A 106 10.76 -17.97 5.28
C GLN A 106 9.85 -17.52 4.12
N ALA A 107 8.54 -17.81 4.24
CA ALA A 107 7.51 -17.41 3.29
C ALA A 107 7.58 -15.92 2.93
N GLN A 108 7.60 -15.09 3.94
CA GLN A 108 7.62 -13.65 3.79
C GLN A 108 8.91 -13.15 3.12
N THR A 109 10.06 -13.77 3.42
CA THR A 109 11.33 -13.45 2.76
C THR A 109 11.22 -13.61 1.24
N ARG A 110 10.51 -14.65 0.76
CA ARG A 110 10.28 -14.88 -0.67
C ARG A 110 9.40 -13.80 -1.29
N VAL A 111 8.30 -13.42 -0.61
CA VAL A 111 7.40 -12.35 -1.07
C VAL A 111 8.16 -11.04 -1.21
N LEU A 112 8.95 -10.68 -0.20
CA LEU A 112 9.77 -9.48 -0.21
C LEU A 112 10.79 -9.51 -1.36
N MET A 113 11.54 -10.63 -1.52
CA MET A 113 12.54 -10.76 -2.59
C MET A 113 11.93 -10.63 -3.98
N ARG A 114 10.80 -11.30 -4.25
CA ARG A 114 10.09 -11.18 -5.53
C ARG A 114 9.63 -9.76 -5.81
N THR A 115 9.20 -9.04 -4.78
CA THR A 115 8.80 -7.63 -4.94
C THR A 115 10.01 -6.74 -5.24
N LEU A 116 11.12 -6.92 -4.53
CA LEU A 116 12.37 -6.21 -4.79
C LEU A 116 12.87 -6.45 -6.22
N GLN A 117 12.86 -7.69 -6.69
CA GLN A 117 13.24 -8.05 -8.07
C GLN A 117 12.29 -7.44 -9.10
N ARG A 118 10.97 -7.50 -8.90
CA ARG A 118 9.99 -6.89 -9.79
C ARG A 118 10.18 -5.38 -9.92
N LEU A 119 10.53 -4.71 -8.83
CA LEU A 119 10.79 -3.28 -8.78
C LEU A 119 12.22 -2.92 -9.20
N ARG A 120 13.06 -3.92 -9.45
CA ARG A 120 14.48 -3.75 -9.77
C ARG A 120 15.22 -2.92 -8.71
N ILE A 121 14.93 -3.18 -7.42
CA ILE A 121 15.63 -2.52 -6.33
C ILE A 121 16.94 -3.29 -6.05
N PRO A 122 18.10 -2.66 -6.17
CA PRO A 122 19.38 -3.24 -5.82
C PRO A 122 19.36 -3.82 -4.41
N THR A 123 19.68 -5.11 -4.25
CA THR A 123 19.45 -5.80 -2.99
C THR A 123 20.67 -6.61 -2.56
N LEU A 124 21.15 -6.33 -1.33
CA LEU A 124 22.11 -7.16 -0.62
C LEU A 124 21.36 -8.13 0.30
N ILE A 125 21.84 -9.34 0.45
CA ILE A 125 21.28 -10.33 1.38
C ILE A 125 22.20 -10.43 2.58
N PHE A 126 21.65 -10.27 3.81
CA PHE A 126 22.39 -10.43 5.04
C PHE A 126 21.89 -11.64 5.82
N VAL A 127 22.72 -12.68 5.92
CA VAL A 127 22.42 -13.88 6.70
C VAL A 127 22.85 -13.64 8.15
N ASN A 128 21.85 -13.33 8.99
CA ASN A 128 22.02 -12.97 10.39
C ASN A 128 21.98 -14.19 11.32
N LYS A 129 22.36 -14.01 12.59
CA LYS A 129 22.32 -15.02 13.68
C LYS A 129 23.29 -16.18 13.47
N ILE A 130 24.45 -15.96 12.86
CA ILE A 130 25.49 -16.99 12.70
C ILE A 130 26.08 -17.47 14.03
N ASP A 131 25.89 -16.70 15.10
CA ASP A 131 26.31 -16.98 16.48
C ASP A 131 25.38 -17.94 17.23
N ARG A 132 24.18 -18.24 16.69
CA ARG A 132 23.19 -19.09 17.37
C ARG A 132 23.33 -20.56 16.99
N GLY A 133 23.18 -21.44 18.01
CA GLY A 133 23.15 -22.89 17.78
C GLY A 133 22.10 -23.28 16.76
N GLY A 134 22.45 -24.17 15.85
CA GLY A 134 21.61 -24.57 14.72
C GLY A 134 21.87 -23.82 13.40
N ALA A 135 22.68 -22.76 13.41
CA ALA A 135 23.07 -22.06 12.20
C ALA A 135 23.86 -22.97 11.24
N GLN A 136 23.58 -22.92 9.93
CA GLN A 136 24.20 -23.78 8.91
C GLN A 136 24.52 -22.98 7.64
N TYR A 137 25.82 -22.70 7.39
CA TYR A 137 26.29 -21.91 6.25
C TYR A 137 25.85 -22.47 4.89
N ALA A 138 26.26 -23.72 4.59
CA ALA A 138 26.01 -24.33 3.28
C ALA A 138 24.52 -24.56 3.02
N SER A 139 23.76 -24.92 4.05
CA SER A 139 22.32 -25.14 3.94
C SER A 139 21.56 -23.85 3.66
N VAL A 140 21.88 -22.76 4.40
CA VAL A 140 21.23 -21.46 4.19
C VAL A 140 21.57 -20.88 2.82
N LEU A 141 22.84 -20.93 2.40
CA LEU A 141 23.26 -20.44 1.09
C LEU A 141 22.54 -21.21 -0.05
N ARG A 142 22.46 -22.52 0.07
CA ARG A 142 21.69 -23.36 -0.86
C ARG A 142 20.21 -22.96 -0.86
N THR A 143 19.60 -22.80 0.31
CA THR A 143 18.19 -22.40 0.42
C THR A 143 17.93 -21.00 -0.15
N VAL A 144 18.85 -20.07 0.02
CA VAL A 144 18.81 -18.75 -0.61
C VAL A 144 18.86 -18.88 -2.13
N SER A 145 19.80 -19.68 -2.66
CA SER A 145 19.92 -19.91 -4.10
C SER A 145 18.71 -20.63 -4.70
N GLU A 146 18.13 -21.62 -4.03
CA GLU A 146 16.99 -22.40 -4.52
C GLU A 146 15.66 -21.67 -4.35
N LYS A 147 15.47 -20.97 -3.22
CA LYS A 147 14.17 -20.40 -2.83
C LYS A 147 14.01 -18.90 -3.09
N LEU A 148 15.10 -18.13 -3.22
CA LEU A 148 15.04 -16.70 -3.53
C LEU A 148 15.46 -16.42 -4.97
N THR A 149 16.72 -16.66 -5.30
CA THR A 149 17.26 -16.49 -6.65
C THR A 149 18.60 -17.21 -6.79
N ARG A 150 18.86 -17.72 -8.00
CA ARG A 150 20.16 -18.35 -8.35
C ARG A 150 21.29 -17.33 -8.51
N ASP A 151 20.93 -16.08 -8.75
CA ASP A 151 21.85 -14.98 -9.03
C ASP A 151 22.46 -14.42 -7.72
N VAL A 152 23.03 -15.29 -6.90
CA VAL A 152 23.63 -14.93 -5.60
C VAL A 152 25.10 -15.30 -5.54
N VAL A 153 25.88 -14.47 -4.87
CA VAL A 153 27.29 -14.73 -4.59
C VAL A 153 27.62 -14.47 -3.12
N ALA A 154 28.18 -15.46 -2.44
CA ALA A 154 28.67 -15.29 -1.07
C ALA A 154 29.92 -14.41 -1.09
N MET A 155 29.95 -13.36 -0.24
CA MET A 155 31.06 -12.40 -0.16
C MET A 155 32.12 -12.79 0.90
N GLY A 156 31.94 -13.91 1.59
CA GLY A 156 32.85 -14.39 2.60
C GLY A 156 32.50 -15.78 3.13
N SER A 157 33.41 -16.35 3.92
CA SER A 157 33.20 -17.61 4.66
C SER A 157 32.94 -17.34 6.13
N VAL A 158 32.43 -18.35 6.84
CA VAL A 158 32.15 -18.28 8.29
C VAL A 158 32.81 -19.43 9.01
N ASP A 159 33.63 -19.10 10.03
CA ASP A 159 34.25 -20.04 10.95
C ASP A 159 33.58 -19.99 12.32
N GLY A 160 33.56 -21.12 13.04
CA GLY A 160 32.97 -21.20 14.38
C GLY A 160 31.44 -21.00 14.42
N LEU A 161 30.77 -21.33 13.34
CA LEU A 161 29.31 -21.19 13.17
C LEU A 161 28.54 -21.81 14.34
N GLY A 162 27.47 -21.15 14.78
CA GLY A 162 26.62 -21.60 15.89
C GLY A 162 27.18 -21.26 17.27
N THR A 163 28.25 -20.47 17.36
CA THR A 163 28.87 -20.04 18.64
C THR A 163 29.06 -18.53 18.69
N ARG A 164 29.14 -17.95 19.86
CA ARG A 164 29.44 -16.51 20.04
C ARG A 164 30.81 -16.10 19.50
N SER A 165 31.69 -17.04 19.23
CA SER A 165 33.00 -16.82 18.62
C SER A 165 33.00 -16.95 17.10
N ALA A 166 31.83 -17.07 16.47
CA ALA A 166 31.71 -17.09 15.01
C ALA A 166 32.41 -15.88 14.40
N ARG A 167 33.13 -16.10 13.30
CA ARG A 167 33.87 -15.06 12.58
C ARG A 167 33.59 -15.15 11.10
N CYS A 168 33.49 -13.98 10.46
CA CYS A 168 33.33 -13.87 9.02
C CYS A 168 34.68 -13.42 8.42
N THR A 169 35.11 -14.11 7.38
CA THR A 169 36.30 -13.74 6.61
C THR A 169 35.85 -13.38 5.20
N PRO A 170 35.98 -12.10 4.79
CA PRO A 170 35.64 -11.68 3.42
C PRO A 170 36.52 -12.41 2.40
N PHE A 171 35.93 -12.79 1.27
CA PHE A 171 36.71 -13.29 0.12
C PHE A 171 37.43 -12.14 -0.57
N THR A 172 38.60 -12.46 -1.12
CA THR A 172 39.49 -11.52 -1.80
C THR A 172 39.87 -12.05 -3.19
N ASP A 173 40.66 -11.27 -3.93
CA ASP A 173 41.24 -11.67 -5.21
C ASP A 173 42.16 -12.91 -5.10
N SER A 174 42.66 -13.18 -3.90
CA SER A 174 43.52 -14.34 -3.60
C SER A 174 42.73 -15.65 -3.49
N ASP A 175 41.41 -15.64 -3.49
CA ASP A 175 40.54 -16.80 -3.38
C ASP A 175 40.12 -17.33 -4.78
N PRO A 176 40.82 -18.36 -5.34
CA PRO A 176 40.54 -18.82 -6.71
C PRO A 176 39.10 -19.37 -6.87
N GLY A 177 38.57 -20.01 -5.83
CA GLY A 177 37.23 -20.53 -5.82
C GLY A 177 36.16 -19.44 -5.83
N PHE A 178 36.43 -18.28 -5.23
CA PHE A 178 35.56 -17.13 -5.27
C PHE A 178 35.57 -16.45 -6.64
N THR A 179 36.76 -16.16 -7.17
CA THR A 179 36.93 -15.51 -8.47
C THR A 179 36.33 -16.34 -9.61
N SER A 180 36.46 -17.69 -9.57
CA SER A 180 35.83 -18.58 -10.55
C SER A 180 34.28 -18.49 -10.50
N ARG A 181 33.69 -18.64 -9.32
CA ARG A 181 32.22 -18.51 -9.16
C ARG A 181 31.70 -17.14 -9.56
N LEU A 182 32.45 -16.08 -9.20
CA LEU A 182 32.09 -14.71 -9.57
C LEU A 182 32.12 -14.52 -11.10
N THR A 183 33.15 -15.05 -11.77
CA THR A 183 33.26 -15.00 -13.23
C THR A 183 32.10 -15.72 -13.89
N GLU A 184 31.78 -16.96 -13.49
CA GLU A 184 30.67 -17.74 -14.02
C GLU A 184 29.34 -17.00 -13.88
N LEU A 185 29.07 -16.45 -12.68
CA LEU A 185 27.82 -15.72 -12.40
C LEU A 185 27.69 -14.45 -13.24
N LEU A 186 28.74 -13.64 -13.32
CA LEU A 186 28.69 -12.35 -14.02
C LEU A 186 28.68 -12.50 -15.55
N ALA A 187 29.40 -13.51 -16.07
CA ALA A 187 29.46 -13.80 -17.49
C ALA A 187 28.14 -14.35 -18.06
N ASP A 188 27.29 -14.98 -17.24
CA ASP A 188 25.97 -15.46 -17.66
C ASP A 188 25.04 -14.34 -18.10
N ARG A 189 25.36 -13.10 -17.74
CA ARG A 189 24.55 -11.91 -18.03
C ARG A 189 25.25 -10.79 -18.77
N ASP A 190 26.49 -11.01 -19.17
CA ASP A 190 27.32 -10.03 -19.88
C ASP A 190 28.10 -10.71 -21.02
N ASP A 191 27.65 -10.51 -22.25
CA ASP A 191 28.26 -11.10 -23.44
C ASP A 191 29.73 -10.68 -23.62
N ALA A 192 30.11 -9.48 -23.19
CA ALA A 192 31.50 -9.01 -23.27
C ALA A 192 32.40 -9.73 -22.26
N LEU A 193 31.91 -9.95 -21.03
CA LEU A 193 32.62 -10.76 -20.04
C LEU A 193 32.67 -12.23 -20.46
N LEU A 194 31.60 -12.77 -21.04
CA LEU A 194 31.58 -14.14 -21.53
C LEU A 194 32.59 -14.33 -22.66
N ALA A 195 32.65 -13.43 -23.63
CA ALA A 195 33.63 -13.46 -24.71
C ALA A 195 35.08 -13.39 -24.17
N ALA A 196 35.35 -12.46 -23.24
CA ALA A 196 36.64 -12.31 -22.62
C ALA A 196 37.07 -13.56 -21.79
N TYR A 197 36.10 -14.24 -21.17
CA TYR A 197 36.34 -15.49 -20.42
C TYR A 197 36.64 -16.66 -21.38
N VAL A 198 35.89 -16.77 -22.47
CA VAL A 198 36.09 -17.86 -23.46
C VAL A 198 37.33 -17.67 -24.28
N ASP A 199 37.63 -16.45 -24.77
CA ASP A 199 38.79 -16.16 -25.62
C ASP A 199 40.11 -16.08 -24.84
N GLY A 200 40.04 -15.66 -23.58
CA GLY A 200 41.23 -15.36 -22.78
C GLY A 200 41.95 -16.55 -22.17
N GLY A 201 41.30 -17.72 -22.00
CA GLY A 201 41.90 -18.92 -21.37
C GLY A 201 42.49 -18.71 -19.97
N ALA A 202 42.43 -17.49 -19.42
CA ALA A 202 42.96 -17.06 -18.13
C ALA A 202 41.84 -16.35 -17.31
N SER A 203 41.95 -16.40 -15.97
CA SER A 203 41.04 -15.71 -15.08
C SER A 203 40.99 -14.21 -15.39
N LEU A 204 39.78 -13.64 -15.48
CA LEU A 204 39.58 -12.19 -15.64
C LEU A 204 40.22 -11.43 -14.46
N PRO A 205 40.75 -10.22 -14.69
CA PRO A 205 41.29 -9.39 -13.59
C PRO A 205 40.18 -9.12 -12.55
N TYR A 206 40.51 -9.24 -11.27
CA TYR A 206 39.53 -9.02 -10.19
C TYR A 206 38.91 -7.63 -10.24
N SER A 207 39.64 -6.59 -10.67
CA SER A 207 39.11 -5.25 -10.88
C SER A 207 37.95 -5.21 -11.90
N THR A 208 38.06 -6.00 -12.98
CA THR A 208 37.00 -6.13 -13.98
C THR A 208 35.77 -6.82 -13.40
N LEU A 209 35.97 -7.93 -12.68
CA LEU A 209 34.90 -8.65 -12.00
C LEU A 209 34.20 -7.78 -10.95
N ARG A 210 34.96 -6.98 -10.20
CA ARG A 210 34.43 -6.07 -9.19
C ARG A 210 33.57 -4.96 -9.84
N SER A 211 34.03 -4.36 -10.93
CA SER A 211 33.24 -3.36 -11.67
C SER A 211 31.95 -3.94 -12.22
N ALA A 212 31.98 -5.16 -12.76
CA ALA A 212 30.81 -5.86 -13.24
C ALA A 212 29.85 -6.22 -12.09
N LEU A 213 30.37 -6.64 -10.94
CA LEU A 213 29.55 -6.92 -9.76
C LEU A 213 28.80 -5.66 -9.28
N ILE A 214 29.49 -4.50 -9.23
CA ILE A 214 28.88 -3.22 -8.88
C ILE A 214 27.75 -2.89 -9.87
N ALA A 215 28.02 -2.97 -11.17
CA ALA A 215 27.05 -2.66 -12.21
C ALA A 215 25.83 -3.60 -12.14
N GLN A 216 26.03 -4.91 -12.11
CA GLN A 216 24.94 -5.89 -12.10
C GLN A 216 24.16 -5.89 -10.77
N THR A 217 24.80 -5.57 -9.64
CA THR A 217 24.09 -5.37 -8.36
C THR A 217 23.23 -4.12 -8.43
N GLY A 218 23.77 -3.01 -8.98
CA GLY A 218 23.05 -1.76 -9.19
C GLY A 218 21.83 -1.89 -10.11
N GLU A 219 21.84 -2.86 -11.03
CA GLU A 219 20.71 -3.20 -11.91
C GLU A 219 19.78 -4.27 -11.32
N ALA A 220 20.02 -4.69 -10.07
CA ALA A 220 19.28 -5.77 -9.38
C ALA A 220 19.31 -7.13 -10.12
N LEU A 221 20.39 -7.40 -10.85
CA LEU A 221 20.61 -8.67 -11.56
C LEU A 221 21.34 -9.70 -10.71
N VAL A 222 22.27 -9.25 -9.85
CA VAL A 222 23.06 -10.09 -8.94
C VAL A 222 22.88 -9.61 -7.51
N HIS A 223 22.81 -10.55 -6.57
CA HIS A 223 22.55 -10.27 -5.16
C HIS A 223 23.69 -10.79 -4.28
N PRO A 224 24.61 -9.94 -3.83
CA PRO A 224 25.69 -10.30 -2.90
C PRO A 224 25.14 -10.74 -1.54
N VAL A 225 25.69 -11.85 -0.99
CA VAL A 225 25.28 -12.44 0.29
C VAL A 225 26.38 -12.24 1.32
N PHE A 226 26.06 -11.53 2.38
CA PHE A 226 26.92 -11.30 3.54
C PHE A 226 26.44 -12.14 4.71
N PHE A 227 27.36 -12.54 5.58
CA PHE A 227 27.07 -13.32 6.77
C PHE A 227 27.48 -12.54 8.01
N GLY A 228 26.67 -12.64 9.08
CA GLY A 228 27.02 -11.94 10.31
C GLY A 228 26.09 -12.21 11.47
N SER A 229 26.34 -11.50 12.55
CA SER A 229 25.48 -11.44 13.72
C SER A 229 25.29 -10.00 14.16
N ALA A 230 24.06 -9.52 14.13
CA ALA A 230 23.68 -8.21 14.64
C ALA A 230 23.99 -8.07 16.14
N ILE A 231 23.91 -9.17 16.91
CA ILE A 231 24.18 -9.17 18.35
C ILE A 231 25.68 -9.04 18.66
N THR A 232 26.53 -9.83 17.99
CA THR A 232 27.97 -9.79 18.25
C THR A 232 28.71 -8.72 17.44
N GLY A 233 28.09 -8.19 16.38
CA GLY A 233 28.70 -7.23 15.43
C GLY A 233 29.54 -7.88 14.34
N THR A 234 29.76 -9.20 14.41
CA THR A 234 30.58 -9.93 13.43
C THR A 234 29.96 -9.81 12.03
N GLY A 235 30.78 -9.48 11.02
CA GLY A 235 30.36 -9.39 9.61
C GLY A 235 29.60 -8.11 9.25
N VAL A 236 29.28 -7.24 10.20
CA VAL A 236 28.55 -5.98 9.94
C VAL A 236 29.43 -4.98 9.19
N ASP A 237 30.73 -4.92 9.49
CA ASP A 237 31.66 -4.06 8.76
C ASP A 237 31.78 -4.44 7.28
N ALA A 238 31.72 -5.74 6.97
CA ALA A 238 31.69 -6.22 5.59
C ALA A 238 30.40 -5.82 4.87
N LEU A 239 29.25 -5.87 5.57
CA LEU A 239 27.98 -5.39 5.03
C LEU A 239 28.01 -3.88 4.78
N ILE A 240 28.55 -3.08 5.72
CA ILE A 240 28.71 -1.62 5.56
C ILE A 240 29.57 -1.31 4.32
N GLY A 241 30.69 -2.01 4.14
CA GLY A 241 31.49 -1.92 2.93
C GLY A 241 30.71 -2.25 1.66
N GLY A 242 29.87 -3.31 1.71
CA GLY A 242 29.00 -3.70 0.60
C GLY A 242 27.91 -2.67 0.30
N ILE A 243 27.31 -2.07 1.31
CA ILE A 243 26.32 -0.98 1.15
C ILE A 243 26.93 0.19 0.41
N ARG A 244 28.13 0.61 0.81
CA ARG A 244 28.85 1.73 0.19
C ARG A 244 29.24 1.47 -1.26
N GLU A 245 29.70 0.27 -1.57
CA GLU A 245 30.33 -0.03 -2.85
C GLU A 245 29.35 -0.56 -3.90
N LEU A 246 28.37 -1.35 -3.47
CA LEU A 246 27.54 -2.15 -4.37
C LEU A 246 26.15 -1.55 -4.58
N LEU A 247 25.72 -0.63 -3.71
CA LEU A 247 24.43 0.03 -3.88
C LEU A 247 24.59 1.41 -4.53
N PRO A 248 23.73 1.76 -5.49
CA PRO A 248 23.84 3.04 -6.19
C PRO A 248 23.39 4.20 -5.28
N ALA A 249 24.29 5.10 -4.97
CA ALA A 249 23.92 6.37 -4.35
C ALA A 249 23.30 7.29 -5.39
N ALA A 250 22.11 7.81 -5.11
CA ALA A 250 21.39 8.66 -6.06
C ALA A 250 22.03 10.07 -6.12
N GLU A 251 22.44 10.48 -7.30
CA GLU A 251 22.69 11.89 -7.62
C GLU A 251 21.43 12.46 -8.26
N GLY A 252 20.61 13.14 -7.48
CA GLY A 252 19.44 13.83 -8.03
C GLY A 252 19.84 15.17 -8.65
N ASP A 253 19.14 15.59 -9.71
CA ASP A 253 19.28 16.93 -10.30
C ASP A 253 18.72 17.99 -9.34
N VAL A 254 19.62 18.67 -8.63
CA VAL A 254 19.29 19.68 -7.59
C VAL A 254 18.69 20.95 -8.21
N ASP A 255 19.04 21.26 -9.45
CA ASP A 255 18.61 22.45 -10.19
C ASP A 255 17.43 22.15 -11.13
N GLY A 256 17.03 20.89 -11.25
CA GLY A 256 15.90 20.46 -12.05
C GLY A 256 14.54 20.89 -11.51
N PRO A 257 13.47 20.57 -12.22
CA PRO A 257 12.12 20.84 -11.75
C PRO A 257 11.83 20.07 -10.45
N VAL A 258 11.12 20.71 -9.53
CA VAL A 258 10.75 20.08 -8.26
C VAL A 258 9.87 18.85 -8.51
N SER A 259 10.33 17.70 -8.06
CA SER A 259 9.61 16.45 -8.10
C SER A 259 9.90 15.63 -6.84
N GLY A 260 8.87 15.05 -6.22
CA GLY A 260 9.02 14.22 -5.04
C GLY A 260 7.79 13.36 -4.77
N THR A 261 7.94 12.38 -3.89
CA THR A 261 6.88 11.45 -3.49
C THR A 261 6.68 11.49 -1.97
N VAL A 262 5.43 11.60 -1.54
CA VAL A 262 5.03 11.53 -0.14
C VAL A 262 4.83 10.06 0.23
N PHE A 263 5.70 9.50 1.04
CA PHE A 263 5.59 8.09 1.44
C PHE A 263 5.03 7.90 2.85
N LYS A 264 5.00 8.99 3.67
CA LYS A 264 4.47 8.95 5.03
C LYS A 264 3.89 10.32 5.41
N VAL A 265 2.81 10.31 6.18
CA VAL A 265 2.24 11.50 6.80
C VAL A 265 2.08 11.23 8.29
N GLU A 266 2.53 12.15 9.12
CA GLU A 266 2.36 12.13 10.58
C GLU A 266 1.64 13.39 11.05
N ARG A 267 1.17 13.36 12.30
CA ARG A 267 0.69 14.57 12.99
C ARG A 267 1.63 14.96 14.10
N GLY A 268 1.99 16.23 14.14
CA GLY A 268 2.77 16.81 15.21
C GLY A 268 1.93 16.97 16.48
N SER A 269 2.59 17.33 17.59
CA SER A 269 1.95 17.54 18.89
C SER A 269 0.89 18.65 18.91
N GLY A 270 0.94 19.59 17.96
CA GLY A 270 -0.07 20.62 17.74
C GLY A 270 -1.19 20.23 16.77
N GLY A 271 -1.21 18.98 16.31
CA GLY A 271 -2.19 18.47 15.35
C GLY A 271 -1.88 18.84 13.88
N GLU A 272 -0.77 19.53 13.62
CA GLU A 272 -0.33 19.88 12.28
C GLU A 272 0.14 18.66 11.48
N LYS A 273 -0.12 18.64 10.16
CA LYS A 273 0.37 17.59 9.27
C LYS A 273 1.84 17.78 8.94
N ILE A 274 2.57 16.67 8.98
CA ILE A 274 3.98 16.56 8.63
C ILE A 274 4.11 15.53 7.50
N ALA A 275 4.45 16.00 6.30
CA ALA A 275 4.65 15.12 5.16
C ALA A 275 6.12 14.70 5.06
N TYR A 276 6.38 13.40 4.96
CA TYR A 276 7.71 12.85 4.66
C TYR A 276 7.82 12.70 3.16
N VAL A 277 8.67 13.50 2.56
CA VAL A 277 8.83 13.59 1.11
C VAL A 277 10.22 13.12 0.70
N ARG A 278 10.27 12.12 -0.17
CA ARG A 278 11.48 11.77 -0.92
C ARG A 278 11.57 12.72 -2.11
N MET A 279 12.61 13.55 -2.15
CA MET A 279 12.90 14.41 -3.28
C MET A 279 13.60 13.63 -4.40
N LEU A 280 13.02 13.63 -5.60
CA LEU A 280 13.56 12.98 -6.78
C LEU A 280 14.37 13.97 -7.64
N SER A 281 13.90 15.22 -7.73
CA SER A 281 14.52 16.29 -8.50
C SER A 281 14.21 17.64 -7.86
N GLY A 282 15.07 18.62 -8.13
CA GLY A 282 14.90 20.01 -7.70
C GLY A 282 15.19 20.25 -6.22
N THR A 283 14.89 21.47 -5.79
CA THR A 283 15.06 21.94 -4.42
C THR A 283 13.80 22.63 -3.95
N VAL A 284 13.27 22.24 -2.79
CA VAL A 284 12.15 22.89 -2.11
C VAL A 284 12.69 23.76 -0.98
N ARG A 285 12.22 24.99 -0.88
CA ARG A 285 12.59 25.95 0.17
C ARG A 285 11.41 26.29 1.05
N THR A 286 11.69 26.74 2.27
CA THR A 286 10.69 27.31 3.15
C THR A 286 10.01 28.51 2.47
N ARG A 287 8.69 28.57 2.51
CA ARG A 287 7.77 29.52 1.86
C ARG A 287 7.46 29.25 0.38
N ASP A 288 8.06 28.24 -0.24
CA ASP A 288 7.66 27.84 -1.59
C ASP A 288 6.20 27.36 -1.61
N ARG A 289 5.53 27.60 -2.72
CA ARG A 289 4.24 27.02 -3.03
C ARG A 289 4.45 25.77 -3.86
N LEU A 290 3.87 24.67 -3.40
CA LEU A 290 4.01 23.36 -4.02
C LEU A 290 2.66 22.85 -4.47
N PRO A 291 2.49 22.55 -5.78
CA PRO A 291 1.39 21.73 -6.23
C PRO A 291 1.62 20.29 -5.78
N PHE A 292 0.58 19.64 -5.27
CA PHE A 292 0.62 18.23 -4.89
C PHE A 292 -0.70 17.54 -5.21
N GLY A 293 -0.68 16.23 -5.34
CA GLY A 293 -1.86 15.42 -5.62
C GLY A 293 -1.50 14.10 -6.29
N ARG A 294 -2.50 13.25 -6.51
CA ARG A 294 -2.33 12.02 -7.27
C ARG A 294 -2.45 12.30 -8.75
N ASP A 295 -1.54 11.73 -9.53
CA ASP A 295 -1.71 11.70 -10.97
C ASP A 295 -2.88 10.78 -11.30
N GLY A 296 -3.79 11.25 -12.16
CA GLY A 296 -4.99 10.52 -12.58
C GLY A 296 -4.66 9.25 -13.37
N GLY A 297 -4.07 8.28 -12.72
CA GLY A 297 -4.05 6.90 -13.16
C GLY A 297 -5.40 6.27 -12.84
N LEU A 298 -5.92 5.48 -13.75
CA LEU A 298 -7.05 4.55 -13.62
C LEU A 298 -6.77 3.52 -12.50
N GLY A 299 -6.74 3.95 -11.25
CA GLY A 299 -6.50 3.13 -10.07
C GLY A 299 -7.63 3.33 -9.08
N ASP A 300 -8.31 2.25 -8.79
CA ASP A 300 -9.34 1.97 -7.81
C ASP A 300 -9.16 2.66 -6.43
N SER A 301 -9.24 3.98 -6.38
CA SER A 301 -9.61 4.66 -5.16
C SER A 301 -10.94 5.36 -5.42
N ASP A 302 -12.02 4.62 -5.21
CA ASP A 302 -13.41 5.05 -5.30
C ASP A 302 -13.85 6.02 -4.19
N ALA A 303 -12.93 6.75 -3.59
CA ALA A 303 -13.28 7.97 -2.89
C ALA A 303 -13.29 9.09 -3.92
N PRO A 304 -14.43 9.69 -4.31
CA PRO A 304 -14.38 10.96 -5.00
C PRO A 304 -13.79 11.93 -4.00
N ASP A 305 -12.55 12.31 -4.25
CA ASP A 305 -12.08 13.57 -3.75
C ASP A 305 -13.02 14.62 -4.37
N GLU A 306 -13.81 15.28 -3.54
CA GLU A 306 -14.71 16.36 -3.99
C GLU A 306 -13.95 17.50 -4.71
N ARG A 307 -12.63 17.35 -4.82
CA ARG A 307 -11.65 18.24 -5.40
C ARG A 307 -10.74 17.54 -6.40
N GLY A 308 -11.26 16.91 -7.42
CA GLY A 308 -10.49 16.31 -8.53
C GLY A 308 -9.49 17.29 -9.20
N GLY A 309 -8.63 17.93 -8.41
CA GLY A 309 -7.63 18.90 -8.78
C GLY A 309 -6.41 18.78 -7.87
N ARG A 310 -5.23 19.08 -8.39
CA ARG A 310 -4.01 19.23 -7.62
C ARG A 310 -4.23 20.29 -6.54
N GLY A 311 -3.96 19.92 -5.29
CA GLY A 311 -3.86 20.84 -4.18
C GLY A 311 -2.64 21.76 -4.37
N ASP A 312 -2.67 22.96 -3.80
CA ASP A 312 -1.54 23.87 -3.70
C ASP A 312 -1.34 24.24 -2.23
N GLY A 313 -0.13 24.09 -1.73
CA GLY A 313 0.20 24.36 -0.34
C GLY A 313 1.48 25.17 -0.19
N LYS A 314 1.54 25.98 0.86
CA LYS A 314 2.73 26.77 1.19
C LYS A 314 3.55 26.05 2.25
N VAL A 315 4.79 25.70 1.94
CA VAL A 315 5.73 25.11 2.90
C VAL A 315 6.04 26.10 4.01
N THR A 316 5.64 25.78 5.24
CA THR A 316 5.85 26.66 6.40
C THR A 316 7.15 26.33 7.14
N ALA A 317 7.57 25.09 7.13
CA ALA A 317 8.81 24.63 7.74
C ALA A 317 9.34 23.39 7.00
N ILE A 318 10.66 23.19 7.10
CA ILE A 318 11.36 22.04 6.59
C ILE A 318 12.28 21.50 7.68
N SER A 319 12.36 20.19 7.81
CA SER A 319 13.44 19.50 8.51
C SER A 319 13.99 18.39 7.65
N VAL A 320 15.27 18.10 7.80
CA VAL A 320 15.97 16.99 7.14
C VAL A 320 16.54 16.07 8.20
N PHE A 321 16.84 14.85 7.80
CA PHE A 321 17.50 13.88 8.66
C PHE A 321 19.01 14.06 8.55
N ASP A 322 19.69 14.17 9.68
CA ASP A 322 21.12 14.40 9.78
C ASP A 322 21.67 13.77 11.06
N GLU A 323 22.73 12.95 10.96
CA GLU A 323 23.42 12.29 12.07
C GLU A 323 22.49 11.72 13.17
N GLY A 324 21.49 10.93 12.76
CA GLY A 324 20.53 10.29 13.66
C GLY A 324 19.42 11.19 14.19
N SER A 325 19.46 12.48 13.89
CA SER A 325 18.50 13.46 14.38
C SER A 325 17.70 14.13 13.25
N THR A 326 16.61 14.82 13.63
CA THR A 326 15.85 15.65 12.69
C THR A 326 16.26 17.12 12.90
N VAL A 327 16.91 17.71 11.91
CA VAL A 327 17.45 19.06 11.97
C VAL A 327 16.59 20.02 11.15
N ARG A 328 16.31 21.21 11.67
CA ARG A 328 15.59 22.26 10.96
C ARG A 328 16.44 22.80 9.82
N ALA A 329 15.87 22.85 8.61
CA ALA A 329 16.57 23.31 7.41
C ALA A 329 15.76 24.39 6.67
N SER A 330 16.46 25.20 5.88
CA SER A 330 15.81 26.19 4.99
C SER A 330 15.35 25.57 3.66
N SER A 331 15.89 24.41 3.31
CA SER A 331 15.59 23.70 2.06
C SER A 331 15.80 22.19 2.19
N VAL A 332 15.15 21.43 1.29
CA VAL A 332 15.39 20.01 1.04
C VAL A 332 15.65 19.83 -0.46
N ARG A 333 16.62 18.99 -0.82
CA ARG A 333 17.14 18.81 -2.18
C ARG A 333 16.90 17.42 -2.73
N ALA A 334 17.01 17.29 -4.04
CA ALA A 334 17.00 15.99 -4.72
C ALA A 334 17.90 14.97 -4.01
N GLY A 335 17.44 13.73 -3.86
CA GLY A 335 18.09 12.67 -3.11
C GLY A 335 17.75 12.62 -1.61
N GLN A 336 17.37 13.72 -1.00
CA GLN A 336 17.07 13.79 0.44
C GLN A 336 15.63 13.35 0.76
N ILE A 337 15.44 12.93 2.00
CA ILE A 337 14.13 12.81 2.64
C ILE A 337 13.94 14.04 3.55
N GLY A 338 12.85 14.76 3.35
CA GLY A 338 12.49 15.91 4.17
C GLY A 338 11.14 15.77 4.84
N LYS A 339 11.02 16.38 6.02
CA LYS A 339 9.74 16.63 6.69
C LYS A 339 9.26 18.02 6.27
N LEU A 340 8.06 18.09 5.68
CA LEU A 340 7.46 19.33 5.20
C LEU A 340 6.19 19.65 6.00
N TRP A 341 6.06 20.89 6.45
CA TRP A 341 4.86 21.44 7.11
C TRP A 341 4.15 22.42 6.19
N GLY A 342 2.86 22.64 6.42
CA GLY A 342 2.04 23.61 5.69
C GLY A 342 1.25 23.06 4.50
N LEU A 343 1.34 21.76 4.25
CA LEU A 343 0.62 21.07 3.18
C LEU A 343 -0.63 20.38 3.77
N GLY A 344 -1.67 21.17 4.10
CA GLY A 344 -2.82 20.74 4.92
C GLY A 344 -3.62 19.56 4.34
N ASP A 345 -3.79 19.52 3.02
CA ASP A 345 -4.60 18.48 2.35
C ASP A 345 -3.76 17.32 1.79
N ILE A 346 -2.43 17.33 2.02
CA ILE A 346 -1.51 16.30 1.51
C ILE A 346 -1.80 14.93 2.14
N ARG A 347 -1.63 13.89 1.35
CA ARG A 347 -1.83 12.49 1.76
C ARG A 347 -0.63 11.63 1.38
N THR A 348 -0.50 10.51 2.04
CA THR A 348 0.49 9.48 1.66
C THR A 348 0.19 8.97 0.24
N GLY A 349 1.23 8.91 -0.60
CA GLY A 349 1.14 8.55 -2.02
C GLY A 349 0.95 9.72 -2.98
N ASP A 350 0.84 10.96 -2.47
CA ASP A 350 0.80 12.14 -3.34
C ASP A 350 2.17 12.44 -3.95
N SER A 351 2.16 12.94 -5.20
CA SER A 351 3.33 13.54 -5.85
C SER A 351 3.40 15.02 -5.48
N VAL A 352 4.61 15.54 -5.29
CA VAL A 352 4.90 16.96 -5.03
C VAL A 352 5.64 17.55 -6.23
N GLY A 353 5.21 18.71 -6.71
CA GLY A 353 5.81 19.37 -7.87
C GLY A 353 5.35 18.75 -9.21
N VAL A 354 6.30 18.51 -10.13
CA VAL A 354 6.01 17.86 -11.41
C VAL A 354 5.82 16.36 -11.17
N PRO A 355 4.79 15.71 -11.75
CA PRO A 355 4.63 14.27 -11.64
C PRO A 355 5.87 13.54 -12.12
N GLY A 356 6.37 12.64 -11.28
CA GLY A 356 7.41 11.72 -11.71
C GLY A 356 6.82 10.60 -12.58
N THR A 357 7.65 9.96 -13.38
CA THR A 357 7.31 8.72 -14.10
C THR A 357 7.22 7.50 -13.18
N ALA A 358 7.09 7.70 -11.87
CA ALA A 358 6.98 6.63 -10.91
C ALA A 358 5.75 5.76 -11.23
N THR A 359 5.95 4.47 -11.27
CA THR A 359 4.92 3.44 -11.50
C THR A 359 3.78 3.61 -10.49
N THR A 360 2.64 4.12 -10.94
CA THR A 360 1.43 4.35 -10.14
C THR A 360 0.62 3.07 -9.92
N GLY A 361 1.27 1.91 -9.73
CA GLY A 361 0.60 0.64 -9.49
C GLY A 361 0.73 0.20 -8.03
N HIS A 362 -0.35 -0.34 -7.46
CA HIS A 362 -0.25 -1.08 -6.19
C HIS A 362 0.58 -2.35 -6.40
N PHE A 363 1.59 -2.57 -5.55
CA PHE A 363 2.44 -3.75 -5.61
C PHE A 363 1.83 -4.94 -4.87
N PHE A 364 0.97 -4.65 -3.92
CA PHE A 364 0.23 -5.62 -3.13
C PHE A 364 -1.28 -5.40 -3.28
N ALA A 365 -2.07 -6.45 -3.02
CA ALA A 365 -3.51 -6.37 -3.10
C ALA A 365 -4.09 -5.39 -2.06
N PRO A 366 -5.15 -4.63 -2.41
CA PRO A 366 -5.86 -3.80 -1.43
C PRO A 366 -6.51 -4.66 -0.33
N PRO A 367 -6.84 -4.08 0.83
CA PRO A 367 -7.55 -4.79 1.89
C PRO A 367 -8.93 -5.23 1.39
N THR A 368 -9.30 -6.48 1.68
CA THR A 368 -10.57 -7.08 1.24
C THR A 368 -11.54 -7.36 2.40
N LEU A 369 -11.16 -6.99 3.60
CA LEU A 369 -11.95 -7.15 4.81
C LEU A 369 -12.44 -5.79 5.30
N GLU A 370 -13.66 -5.73 5.84
CA GLU A 370 -14.24 -4.55 6.47
C GLU A 370 -14.76 -4.92 7.86
N SER A 371 -14.54 -4.06 8.84
CA SER A 371 -15.06 -4.23 10.19
C SER A 371 -15.62 -2.92 10.74
N VAL A 372 -16.74 -3.01 11.48
CA VAL A 372 -17.35 -1.86 12.13
C VAL A 372 -16.65 -1.57 13.44
N VAL A 373 -16.22 -0.32 13.62
CA VAL A 373 -15.57 0.16 14.84
C VAL A 373 -16.62 0.76 15.77
N VAL A 374 -16.73 0.22 16.98
CA VAL A 374 -17.75 0.63 17.95
C VAL A 374 -17.06 1.18 19.19
N PRO A 375 -17.30 2.46 19.57
CA PRO A 375 -16.76 2.99 20.82
C PRO A 375 -17.47 2.34 22.01
N ARG A 376 -16.72 1.99 23.05
CA ARG A 376 -17.30 1.43 24.28
C ARG A 376 -18.17 2.45 25.01
N ALA A 377 -17.81 3.74 24.96
CA ALA A 377 -18.60 4.82 25.51
C ALA A 377 -19.46 5.47 24.42
N PRO A 378 -20.80 5.55 24.57
CA PRO A 378 -21.72 6.10 23.54
C PRO A 378 -21.45 7.57 23.18
N ALA A 379 -20.89 8.35 24.08
CA ALA A 379 -20.57 9.77 23.88
C ALA A 379 -19.40 10.01 22.89
N GLY A 380 -18.52 9.03 22.67
CA GLY A 380 -17.31 9.18 21.86
C GLY A 380 -17.47 9.01 20.34
N ARG A 381 -18.69 8.92 19.80
CA ARG A 381 -18.88 8.65 18.36
C ARG A 381 -18.33 9.72 17.42
N GLY A 382 -18.51 10.99 17.77
CA GLY A 382 -17.99 12.11 16.96
C GLY A 382 -16.47 12.17 17.01
N GLU A 383 -15.89 11.96 18.17
CA GLU A 383 -14.44 11.91 18.40
C GLU A 383 -13.82 10.71 17.67
N LEU A 384 -14.49 9.54 17.71
CA LEU A 384 -14.07 8.34 16.97
C LEU A 384 -13.99 8.59 15.47
N HIS A 385 -14.99 9.25 14.87
CA HIS A 385 -14.94 9.55 13.44
C HIS A 385 -13.75 10.44 13.09
N LEU A 386 -13.50 11.49 13.88
CA LEU A 386 -12.35 12.38 13.68
C LEU A 386 -11.01 11.64 13.84
N ALA A 387 -10.90 10.79 14.87
CA ALA A 387 -9.70 9.99 15.10
C ALA A 387 -9.43 9.01 13.95
N LEU A 388 -10.46 8.27 13.52
CA LEU A 388 -10.34 7.35 12.38
C LEU A 388 -10.07 8.06 11.06
N ALA A 389 -10.64 9.26 10.84
CA ALA A 389 -10.32 10.08 9.68
C ALA A 389 -8.84 10.50 9.67
N GLN A 390 -8.28 10.83 10.84
CA GLN A 390 -6.86 11.14 10.96
C GLN A 390 -5.96 9.92 10.70
N LEU A 391 -6.37 8.73 11.15
CA LEU A 391 -5.67 7.48 10.84
C LEU A 391 -5.74 7.15 9.34
N ALA A 392 -6.89 7.36 8.69
CA ALA A 392 -7.05 7.15 7.26
C ALA A 392 -6.23 8.16 6.41
N GLU A 393 -5.88 9.33 6.93
CA GLU A 393 -4.93 10.24 6.29
C GLU A 393 -3.49 9.69 6.30
N GLN A 394 -3.12 9.00 7.40
CA GLN A 394 -1.81 8.36 7.54
C GLN A 394 -1.75 7.05 6.74
N ASP A 395 -2.85 6.29 6.73
CA ASP A 395 -3.01 5.05 5.96
C ASP A 395 -4.27 5.11 5.07
N PRO A 396 -4.16 5.59 3.81
CA PRO A 396 -5.30 5.70 2.90
C PRO A 396 -6.01 4.36 2.60
N LEU A 397 -5.34 3.22 2.82
CA LEU A 397 -5.93 1.90 2.59
C LEU A 397 -6.87 1.45 3.73
N ILE A 398 -6.89 2.15 4.86
CA ILE A 398 -7.91 1.95 5.90
C ILE A 398 -9.33 2.21 5.39
N ASN A 399 -9.51 2.97 4.33
CA ASN A 399 -10.77 3.27 3.65
C ASN A 399 -11.96 3.41 4.62
N LEU A 400 -12.09 4.62 5.17
CA LEU A 400 -13.11 4.94 6.17
C LEU A 400 -14.49 5.05 5.53
N ARG A 401 -15.48 4.30 6.04
CA ARG A 401 -16.87 4.38 5.62
C ARG A 401 -17.77 4.76 6.79
N GLN A 402 -18.57 5.80 6.62
CA GLN A 402 -19.54 6.25 7.62
C GLN A 402 -20.96 5.85 7.24
N ASP A 403 -21.69 5.26 8.18
CA ASP A 403 -23.13 5.04 8.09
C ASP A 403 -23.86 6.20 8.77
N ASP A 404 -24.47 7.08 7.95
CA ASP A 404 -25.16 8.27 8.45
C ASP A 404 -26.48 7.95 9.16
N ILE A 405 -27.08 6.79 8.87
CA ILE A 405 -28.35 6.33 9.47
C ILE A 405 -28.08 5.71 10.83
N ARG A 406 -27.16 4.75 10.90
CA ARG A 406 -26.82 4.03 12.12
C ARG A 406 -25.79 4.76 12.96
N LYS A 407 -25.15 5.79 12.40
CA LYS A 407 -24.03 6.50 13.03
C LYS A 407 -22.87 5.56 13.38
N GLU A 408 -22.60 4.60 12.50
CA GLU A 408 -21.53 3.63 12.62
C GLU A 408 -20.41 3.97 11.64
N VAL A 409 -19.20 3.56 12.01
CA VAL A 409 -18.01 3.78 11.18
C VAL A 409 -17.34 2.43 10.95
N SER A 410 -17.04 2.12 9.71
CA SER A 410 -16.29 0.91 9.33
C SER A 410 -14.95 1.26 8.69
N VAL A 411 -14.00 0.33 8.83
CA VAL A 411 -12.66 0.43 8.29
C VAL A 411 -12.29 -0.82 7.50
N SER A 412 -11.54 -0.64 6.41
CA SER A 412 -10.96 -1.75 5.67
C SER A 412 -9.67 -2.22 6.35
N LEU A 413 -9.39 -3.53 6.33
CA LEU A 413 -8.32 -4.17 7.10
C LEU A 413 -7.63 -5.28 6.30
N TYR A 414 -6.36 -5.50 6.59
CA TYR A 414 -5.59 -6.65 6.10
C TYR A 414 -5.67 -7.86 7.04
N GLY A 415 -5.76 -7.64 8.36
CA GLY A 415 -5.79 -8.73 9.33
C GLY A 415 -6.09 -8.30 10.77
N GLU A 416 -5.96 -9.27 11.68
CA GLU A 416 -6.30 -9.09 13.10
C GLU A 416 -5.28 -8.23 13.84
N VAL A 417 -3.98 -8.33 13.51
CA VAL A 417 -2.94 -7.52 14.16
C VAL A 417 -3.14 -6.04 13.84
N GLN A 418 -3.56 -5.71 12.62
CA GLN A 418 -3.91 -4.33 12.26
C GLN A 418 -5.09 -3.79 13.09
N LYS A 419 -6.11 -4.61 13.39
CA LYS A 419 -7.21 -4.22 14.31
C LYS A 419 -6.69 -3.86 15.70
N GLU A 420 -5.81 -4.69 16.25
CA GLU A 420 -5.24 -4.45 17.57
C GLU A 420 -4.41 -3.17 17.61
N VAL A 421 -3.66 -2.89 16.54
CA VAL A 421 -2.89 -1.64 16.41
C VAL A 421 -3.82 -0.43 16.35
N ILE A 422 -4.87 -0.49 15.52
CA ILE A 422 -5.86 0.60 15.45
C ILE A 422 -6.53 0.80 16.81
N GLN A 423 -6.89 -0.29 17.51
CA GLN A 423 -7.50 -0.23 18.84
C GLN A 423 -6.56 0.41 19.86
N ALA A 424 -5.30 -0.01 19.89
CA ALA A 424 -4.31 0.56 20.81
C ALA A 424 -4.03 2.04 20.50
N THR A 425 -3.86 2.40 19.23
CA THR A 425 -3.65 3.80 18.81
C THR A 425 -4.82 4.70 19.19
N LEU A 426 -6.07 4.20 19.03
CA LEU A 426 -7.26 4.96 19.44
C LEU A 426 -7.32 5.16 20.95
N ALA A 427 -6.91 4.15 21.74
CA ALA A 427 -6.86 4.26 23.19
C ALA A 427 -5.73 5.18 23.66
N ASP A 428 -4.51 5.01 23.15
CA ASP A 428 -3.31 5.69 23.63
C ASP A 428 -3.20 7.15 23.15
N GLU A 429 -3.49 7.40 21.85
CA GLU A 429 -3.33 8.74 21.26
C GLU A 429 -4.61 9.59 21.38
N PHE A 430 -5.80 8.96 21.37
CA PHE A 430 -7.08 9.67 21.34
C PHE A 430 -7.94 9.45 22.59
N GLY A 431 -7.54 8.54 23.49
CA GLY A 431 -8.31 8.21 24.70
C GLY A 431 -9.65 7.53 24.41
N ILE A 432 -9.80 6.85 23.26
CA ILE A 432 -11.05 6.24 22.79
C ILE A 432 -10.93 4.72 22.84
N ASP A 433 -11.60 4.10 23.79
CA ASP A 433 -11.74 2.64 23.82
C ASP A 433 -12.75 2.15 22.79
N VAL A 434 -12.35 1.22 21.94
CA VAL A 434 -13.19 0.66 20.87
C VAL A 434 -13.25 -0.87 20.94
N THR A 435 -14.25 -1.42 20.25
CA THR A 435 -14.35 -2.84 19.89
C THR A 435 -14.69 -2.95 18.42
N PHE A 436 -14.25 -4.04 17.79
CA PHE A 436 -14.60 -4.34 16.41
C PHE A 436 -15.74 -5.35 16.37
N ARG A 437 -16.73 -5.12 15.48
CA ARG A 437 -17.74 -6.12 15.17
C ARG A 437 -17.23 -7.09 14.10
N GLU A 438 -18.11 -8.04 13.72
CA GLU A 438 -17.79 -9.04 12.70
C GLU A 438 -17.15 -8.43 11.46
N THR A 439 -16.11 -9.10 10.98
CA THR A 439 -15.42 -8.73 9.74
C THR A 439 -16.16 -9.31 8.56
N THR A 440 -16.48 -8.48 7.58
CA THR A 440 -17.17 -8.87 6.35
C THR A 440 -16.26 -8.67 5.13
N THR A 441 -16.51 -9.44 4.07
CA THR A 441 -15.80 -9.29 2.80
C THR A 441 -16.43 -8.18 1.98
N ILE A 442 -15.63 -7.34 1.36
CA ILE A 442 -16.08 -6.25 0.49
C ILE A 442 -16.42 -6.84 -0.88
N CYS A 443 -17.72 -6.85 -1.23
CA CYS A 443 -18.22 -7.29 -2.53
C CYS A 443 -18.48 -6.11 -3.47
N VAL A 444 -18.74 -6.41 -4.74
CA VAL A 444 -19.18 -5.43 -5.74
C VAL A 444 -20.47 -5.90 -6.43
N GLU A 445 -21.23 -4.96 -6.99
CA GLU A 445 -22.38 -5.26 -7.84
C GLU A 445 -22.09 -4.93 -9.29
N ARG A 446 -22.62 -5.74 -10.22
CA ARG A 446 -22.57 -5.46 -11.67
C ARG A 446 -23.96 -5.60 -12.27
N PRO A 447 -24.38 -4.66 -13.16
CA PRO A 447 -25.62 -4.83 -13.90
C PRO A 447 -25.57 -6.07 -14.80
N ILE A 448 -26.69 -6.78 -14.88
CA ILE A 448 -26.83 -7.95 -15.77
C ILE A 448 -27.54 -7.64 -17.07
N GLY A 449 -28.27 -6.54 -17.13
CA GLY A 449 -28.99 -6.10 -18.31
C GLY A 449 -29.04 -4.59 -18.42
N SER A 450 -29.73 -4.10 -19.44
CA SER A 450 -29.99 -2.67 -19.63
C SER A 450 -31.28 -2.28 -18.93
N GLY A 451 -31.28 -1.14 -18.23
CA GLY A 451 -32.45 -0.58 -17.57
C GLY A 451 -32.51 0.94 -17.71
N SER A 452 -33.68 1.50 -17.92
CA SER A 452 -33.85 2.94 -18.06
C SER A 452 -35.00 3.46 -17.25
N ALA A 453 -34.84 4.66 -16.70
CA ALA A 453 -35.90 5.37 -15.99
C ALA A 453 -35.80 6.87 -16.26
N PHE A 454 -36.93 7.56 -16.24
CA PHE A 454 -36.94 9.02 -16.33
C PHE A 454 -38.05 9.60 -15.46
N GLU A 455 -37.85 10.82 -15.00
CA GLU A 455 -38.88 11.58 -14.27
C GLU A 455 -38.94 13.02 -14.77
N VAL A 456 -40.16 13.48 -15.00
CA VAL A 456 -40.42 14.86 -15.39
C VAL A 456 -40.62 15.71 -14.13
N GLY A 457 -40.01 16.88 -14.09
CA GLY A 457 -40.07 17.79 -12.94
C GLY A 457 -41.44 18.46 -12.78
N ASP A 458 -41.65 18.99 -11.57
CA ASP A 458 -42.88 19.70 -11.18
C ASP A 458 -44.15 18.89 -11.41
N THR A 459 -44.13 17.64 -11.01
CA THR A 459 -45.27 16.74 -11.06
C THR A 459 -45.64 16.25 -9.66
N GLU A 460 -46.85 15.70 -9.50
CA GLU A 460 -47.32 15.13 -8.24
C GLU A 460 -46.36 14.05 -7.68
N HIS A 461 -45.64 13.37 -8.56
CA HIS A 461 -44.66 12.32 -8.23
C HIS A 461 -43.26 12.87 -8.01
N ASN A 462 -42.87 13.94 -8.69
CA ASN A 462 -41.55 14.53 -8.62
C ASN A 462 -41.63 15.99 -8.14
N PRO A 463 -41.39 16.26 -6.86
CA PRO A 463 -41.46 17.61 -6.28
C PRO A 463 -40.28 18.50 -6.64
N PHE A 464 -39.28 18.01 -7.39
CA PHE A 464 -38.10 18.74 -7.77
C PHE A 464 -38.27 19.43 -9.14
N LEU A 465 -37.75 20.63 -9.28
CA LEU A 465 -37.70 21.36 -10.56
C LEU A 465 -36.58 20.83 -11.47
N ALA A 466 -36.60 19.53 -11.73
CA ALA A 466 -35.61 18.84 -12.55
C ALA A 466 -36.25 17.70 -13.33
N THR A 467 -35.95 17.59 -14.62
CA THR A 467 -36.24 16.43 -15.45
C THR A 467 -34.96 15.68 -15.74
N ILE A 468 -34.93 14.41 -15.37
CA ILE A 468 -33.76 13.53 -15.58
C ILE A 468 -34.24 12.19 -16.15
N GLY A 469 -33.56 11.70 -17.19
CA GLY A 469 -33.66 10.30 -17.61
C GLY A 469 -32.26 9.68 -17.65
N LEU A 470 -32.13 8.48 -17.09
CA LEU A 470 -30.88 7.72 -17.03
C LEU A 470 -31.13 6.31 -17.59
N ARG A 471 -30.16 5.80 -18.33
CA ARG A 471 -30.05 4.40 -18.75
C ARG A 471 -28.76 3.82 -18.16
N VAL A 472 -28.85 2.63 -17.59
CA VAL A 472 -27.73 1.85 -17.06
C VAL A 472 -27.54 0.64 -17.97
N ASP A 473 -26.35 0.49 -18.54
CA ASP A 473 -25.95 -0.62 -19.39
C ASP A 473 -24.75 -1.35 -18.78
N PRO A 474 -24.64 -2.70 -18.92
CA PRO A 474 -23.45 -3.42 -18.53
C PRO A 474 -22.24 -2.98 -19.36
N ALA A 475 -21.06 -3.01 -18.76
CA ALA A 475 -19.80 -2.74 -19.43
C ALA A 475 -18.79 -3.89 -19.23
N PRO A 476 -17.68 -3.95 -19.98
CA PRO A 476 -16.65 -4.96 -19.80
C PRO A 476 -16.09 -4.95 -18.37
N ILE A 477 -15.71 -6.14 -17.89
CA ILE A 477 -15.10 -6.29 -16.56
C ILE A 477 -13.83 -5.45 -16.47
N GLY A 478 -13.70 -4.66 -15.40
CA GLY A 478 -12.57 -3.76 -15.17
C GLY A 478 -12.70 -2.39 -15.84
N SER A 479 -13.81 -2.09 -16.51
CA SER A 479 -14.03 -0.76 -17.12
C SER A 479 -14.48 0.32 -16.14
N GLY A 480 -14.87 -0.08 -14.90
CA GLY A 480 -15.38 0.86 -13.91
C GLY A 480 -16.72 1.48 -14.28
N VAL A 481 -16.92 2.74 -13.93
CA VAL A 481 -18.15 3.49 -14.22
C VAL A 481 -17.89 4.56 -15.27
N GLU A 482 -18.52 4.41 -16.42
CA GLU A 482 -18.48 5.41 -17.50
C GLU A 482 -19.79 6.21 -17.50
N TYR A 483 -19.69 7.55 -17.64
CA TYR A 483 -20.86 8.42 -17.78
C TYR A 483 -20.92 9.02 -19.19
N ARG A 484 -22.08 8.93 -19.84
CA ARG A 484 -22.32 9.42 -21.21
C ARG A 484 -23.51 10.35 -21.27
N LEU A 485 -23.51 11.24 -22.27
CA LEU A 485 -24.60 12.15 -22.57
C LEU A 485 -25.20 11.79 -23.95
N GLU A 486 -26.48 11.50 -24.00
CA GLU A 486 -27.29 11.43 -25.24
C GLU A 486 -28.17 12.67 -25.40
N VAL A 487 -28.11 13.62 -24.45
CA VAL A 487 -28.78 14.92 -24.52
C VAL A 487 -27.90 15.95 -25.18
N GLU A 488 -28.49 16.95 -25.84
CA GLU A 488 -27.74 18.05 -26.42
C GLU A 488 -27.03 18.88 -25.34
N LEU A 489 -25.76 19.23 -25.56
CA LEU A 489 -24.95 20.00 -24.59
C LEU A 489 -25.58 21.36 -24.24
N GLY A 490 -26.40 21.94 -25.11
CA GLY A 490 -27.12 23.19 -24.89
C GLY A 490 -28.49 23.03 -24.18
N SER A 491 -28.93 21.78 -23.90
CA SER A 491 -30.25 21.52 -23.34
C SER A 491 -30.41 22.01 -21.88
N MET A 492 -29.32 22.12 -21.15
CA MET A 492 -29.30 22.71 -19.81
C MET A 492 -27.89 23.23 -19.44
N PRO A 493 -27.77 24.10 -18.41
CA PRO A 493 -26.46 24.58 -17.93
C PRO A 493 -25.50 23.45 -17.58
N PHE A 494 -24.24 23.57 -17.97
CA PHE A 494 -23.19 22.56 -17.73
C PHE A 494 -23.03 22.22 -16.23
N SER A 495 -23.20 23.21 -15.34
CA SER A 495 -23.15 23.00 -13.88
C SER A 495 -24.22 22.03 -13.36
N LEU A 496 -25.40 21.97 -14.03
CA LEU A 496 -26.45 21.02 -13.69
C LEU A 496 -26.13 19.62 -14.23
N MET A 497 -25.58 19.52 -15.46
CA MET A 497 -25.09 18.24 -16.01
C MET A 497 -24.01 17.64 -15.11
N ARG A 498 -23.05 18.45 -14.69
CA ARG A 498 -22.01 18.04 -13.76
C ARG A 498 -22.57 17.58 -12.40
N ALA A 499 -23.59 18.27 -11.87
CA ALA A 499 -24.26 17.86 -10.64
C ALA A 499 -24.92 16.47 -10.76
N VAL A 500 -25.48 16.13 -11.94
CA VAL A 500 -26.01 14.79 -12.21
C VAL A 500 -24.89 13.77 -12.25
N GLU A 501 -23.81 14.00 -13.01
CA GLU A 501 -22.67 13.08 -13.10
C GLU A 501 -22.05 12.80 -11.73
N GLU A 502 -21.73 13.84 -10.96
CA GLU A 502 -21.17 13.71 -9.61
C GLU A 502 -22.10 12.87 -8.70
N THR A 503 -23.41 13.09 -8.83
CA THR A 503 -24.40 12.36 -8.02
C THR A 503 -24.55 10.91 -8.48
N VAL A 504 -24.49 10.63 -9.78
CA VAL A 504 -24.46 9.26 -10.32
C VAL A 504 -23.30 8.48 -9.73
N ARG A 505 -22.08 9.03 -9.81
CA ARG A 505 -20.88 8.38 -9.25
C ARG A 505 -21.00 8.16 -7.74
N SER A 506 -21.55 9.12 -7.01
CA SER A 506 -21.77 9.00 -5.57
C SER A 506 -22.83 7.95 -5.24
N ALA A 507 -23.96 7.90 -5.95
CA ALA A 507 -25.04 6.97 -5.68
C ALA A 507 -24.69 5.52 -6.03
N LEU A 508 -23.84 5.28 -7.03
CA LEU A 508 -23.36 3.95 -7.41
C LEU A 508 -22.42 3.30 -6.38
N ARG A 509 -21.97 4.04 -5.37
CA ARG A 509 -21.24 3.42 -4.24
C ARG A 509 -22.07 2.43 -3.45
N GLN A 510 -23.39 2.46 -3.59
CA GLN A 510 -24.31 1.56 -2.92
C GLN A 510 -25.42 1.18 -3.88
N GLY A 511 -25.32 -0.01 -4.44
CA GLY A 511 -26.30 -0.57 -5.37
C GLY A 511 -27.55 -1.13 -4.69
N ILE A 512 -28.19 -2.08 -5.33
CA ILE A 512 -29.43 -2.71 -4.87
C ILE A 512 -29.19 -3.53 -3.58
N HIS A 513 -28.06 -4.23 -3.51
CA HIS A 513 -27.65 -5.02 -2.35
C HIS A 513 -26.71 -4.25 -1.41
N GLY A 514 -26.58 -2.92 -1.60
CA GLY A 514 -25.75 -2.04 -0.79
C GLY A 514 -24.24 -2.11 -1.08
N TRP A 515 -23.82 -2.89 -2.06
CA TRP A 515 -22.45 -2.92 -2.52
C TRP A 515 -22.19 -1.90 -3.62
N GLN A 516 -20.95 -1.57 -3.87
CA GLN A 516 -20.57 -0.66 -4.94
C GLN A 516 -20.92 -1.25 -6.31
N VAL A 517 -21.56 -0.46 -7.16
CA VAL A 517 -21.83 -0.82 -8.55
C VAL A 517 -20.66 -0.41 -9.42
N THR A 518 -20.14 -1.34 -10.20
CA THR A 518 -19.02 -1.13 -11.12
C THR A 518 -19.28 -1.79 -12.48
N ASP A 519 -18.40 -1.55 -13.44
CA ASP A 519 -18.44 -2.12 -14.79
C ASP A 519 -19.78 -1.83 -15.47
N CYS A 520 -20.15 -0.53 -15.50
CA CYS A 520 -21.38 -0.06 -16.12
C CYS A 520 -21.20 1.27 -16.85
N ILE A 521 -22.07 1.49 -17.83
CA ILE A 521 -22.22 2.76 -18.53
C ILE A 521 -23.53 3.38 -18.08
N VAL A 522 -23.47 4.59 -17.54
CA VAL A 522 -24.66 5.38 -17.21
C VAL A 522 -24.82 6.49 -18.23
N THR A 523 -25.92 6.47 -18.97
CA THR A 523 -26.19 7.43 -20.04
C THR A 523 -27.35 8.34 -19.65
N MET A 524 -27.15 9.65 -19.71
CA MET A 524 -28.21 10.63 -19.53
C MET A 524 -29.01 10.76 -20.82
N THR A 525 -30.27 10.33 -20.80
CA THR A 525 -31.16 10.25 -21.97
C THR A 525 -32.16 11.38 -22.07
N HIS A 526 -32.53 11.98 -20.93
CA HIS A 526 -33.47 13.09 -20.86
C HIS A 526 -32.95 14.19 -19.94
N SER A 527 -33.21 15.43 -20.31
CA SER A 527 -32.84 16.60 -19.50
C SER A 527 -33.95 17.65 -19.61
N GLY A 528 -34.17 18.37 -18.53
CA GLY A 528 -35.08 19.52 -18.51
C GLY A 528 -34.87 20.33 -17.24
N TYR A 529 -34.93 21.63 -17.38
CA TYR A 529 -34.77 22.56 -16.27
C TYR A 529 -35.66 23.78 -16.43
N TRP A 530 -35.95 24.45 -15.33
CA TRP A 530 -36.64 25.72 -15.29
C TRP A 530 -35.60 26.84 -15.25
N PRO A 531 -35.57 27.73 -16.29
CA PRO A 531 -34.62 28.82 -16.35
C PRO A 531 -34.71 29.75 -15.15
N ARG A 532 -33.61 30.44 -14.85
CA ARG A 532 -33.53 31.40 -13.75
C ARG A 532 -34.61 32.47 -13.91
N GLN A 533 -35.50 32.55 -12.93
CA GLN A 533 -36.53 33.56 -12.84
C GLN A 533 -36.24 34.48 -11.65
N SER A 534 -36.62 35.76 -11.76
CA SER A 534 -36.51 36.76 -10.70
C SER A 534 -37.82 37.59 -10.65
N HIS A 535 -38.24 37.97 -9.47
CA HIS A 535 -39.27 38.96 -9.30
C HIS A 535 -38.87 40.36 -9.78
N SER A 536 -39.83 41.29 -9.90
CA SER A 536 -39.62 42.67 -10.36
C SER A 536 -38.52 43.43 -9.63
N HIS A 537 -38.08 42.97 -8.47
CA HIS A 537 -36.98 43.57 -7.67
C HIS A 537 -35.63 42.82 -7.80
N ALA A 538 -35.42 42.08 -8.87
CA ALA A 538 -34.20 41.32 -9.19
C ALA A 538 -33.78 40.26 -8.15
N VAL A 539 -34.65 39.82 -7.28
CA VAL A 539 -34.41 38.73 -6.32
C VAL A 539 -34.61 37.38 -7.01
N PHE A 540 -33.60 36.50 -6.91
CA PHE A 540 -33.69 35.14 -7.45
C PHE A 540 -34.75 34.32 -6.72
N ASP A 541 -35.74 33.81 -7.46
CA ASP A 541 -36.80 32.96 -6.92
C ASP A 541 -36.47 31.47 -7.10
N LYS A 542 -36.09 30.83 -5.98
CA LYS A 542 -35.76 29.40 -5.94
C LYS A 542 -36.99 28.49 -6.09
N SER A 543 -38.19 28.99 -5.87
CA SER A 543 -39.40 28.21 -6.03
C SER A 543 -39.85 28.06 -7.48
N MET A 544 -39.31 28.86 -8.37
CA MET A 544 -39.63 28.90 -9.80
C MET A 544 -38.45 28.58 -10.72
N SER A 545 -37.28 28.25 -10.16
CA SER A 545 -36.06 28.07 -10.92
C SER A 545 -35.27 26.83 -10.44
N SER A 546 -34.80 26.02 -11.36
CA SER A 546 -33.99 24.85 -11.05
C SER A 546 -32.70 25.21 -10.34
N THR A 547 -32.34 24.42 -9.37
CA THR A 547 -31.09 24.47 -8.64
C THR A 547 -30.29 23.18 -8.81
N ALA A 548 -28.96 23.17 -8.58
CA ALA A 548 -28.18 21.95 -8.56
C ALA A 548 -28.71 20.93 -7.48
N GLY A 549 -29.34 21.46 -6.41
CA GLY A 549 -29.97 20.63 -5.38
C GLY A 549 -31.12 19.79 -5.89
N ASP A 550 -31.95 20.34 -6.82
CA ASP A 550 -33.05 19.59 -7.42
C ASP A 550 -32.55 18.38 -8.20
N PHE A 551 -31.45 18.58 -8.98
CA PHE A 551 -30.83 17.50 -9.73
C PHE A 551 -30.14 16.48 -8.80
N ARG A 552 -29.40 16.92 -7.78
CA ARG A 552 -28.79 16.02 -6.80
C ARG A 552 -29.80 15.18 -6.03
N ASN A 553 -30.98 15.72 -5.75
CA ASN A 553 -32.03 15.00 -5.01
C ASN A 553 -32.82 14.05 -5.90
N LEU A 554 -32.99 14.36 -7.18
CA LEU A 554 -33.72 13.51 -8.12
C LEU A 554 -32.89 12.37 -8.68
N THR A 555 -31.59 12.60 -8.96
CA THR A 555 -30.70 11.64 -9.62
C THR A 555 -30.69 10.26 -8.94
N PRO A 556 -30.58 10.14 -7.60
CA PRO A 556 -30.57 8.81 -6.96
C PRO A 556 -31.86 8.02 -7.18
N LEU A 557 -33.03 8.67 -7.21
CA LEU A 557 -34.32 8.01 -7.47
C LEU A 557 -34.36 7.42 -8.87
N VAL A 558 -33.99 8.22 -9.88
CA VAL A 558 -34.01 7.80 -11.29
C VAL A 558 -32.96 6.72 -11.54
N LEU A 559 -31.75 6.89 -10.98
CA LEU A 559 -30.66 5.94 -11.12
C LEU A 559 -30.99 4.57 -10.53
N MET A 560 -31.49 4.54 -9.28
CA MET A 560 -31.87 3.28 -8.64
C MET A 560 -33.05 2.60 -9.30
N ALA A 561 -34.00 3.35 -9.87
CA ALA A 561 -35.07 2.80 -10.67
C ALA A 561 -34.55 2.15 -11.96
N ALA A 562 -33.62 2.80 -12.66
CA ALA A 562 -32.97 2.24 -13.84
C ALA A 562 -32.12 1.01 -13.48
N LEU A 563 -31.35 1.06 -12.39
CA LEU A 563 -30.53 -0.04 -11.92
C LEU A 563 -31.38 -1.26 -11.49
N LYS A 564 -32.52 -1.01 -10.83
CA LYS A 564 -33.47 -2.07 -10.47
C LYS A 564 -34.04 -2.76 -11.70
N GLN A 565 -34.31 -2.01 -12.77
CA GLN A 565 -34.76 -2.57 -14.04
C GLN A 565 -33.66 -3.35 -14.76
N ALA A 566 -32.42 -2.87 -14.72
CA ALA A 566 -31.26 -3.56 -15.27
C ALA A 566 -30.98 -4.90 -14.54
N GLY A 567 -31.30 -4.94 -13.25
CA GLY A 567 -30.92 -6.02 -12.34
C GLY A 567 -29.43 -5.99 -12.05
N THR A 568 -29.03 -6.48 -10.87
CA THR A 568 -27.61 -6.60 -10.50
C THR A 568 -27.29 -7.98 -9.96
N THR A 569 -26.02 -8.37 -10.08
CA THR A 569 -25.45 -9.56 -9.43
C THR A 569 -24.32 -9.13 -8.53
N VAL A 570 -24.23 -9.73 -7.34
CA VAL A 570 -23.15 -9.49 -6.38
C VAL A 570 -21.98 -10.41 -6.68
N TYR A 571 -20.78 -9.86 -6.64
CA TYR A 571 -19.53 -10.55 -6.89
C TYR A 571 -18.64 -10.46 -5.65
N GLU A 572 -18.09 -11.61 -5.22
CA GLU A 572 -17.10 -11.71 -4.15
C GLU A 572 -15.67 -11.59 -4.71
N PRO A 573 -14.73 -10.95 -3.99
CA PRO A 573 -13.34 -10.86 -4.43
C PRO A 573 -12.66 -12.23 -4.33
N MET A 574 -11.94 -12.59 -5.40
CA MET A 574 -11.13 -13.79 -5.50
C MET A 574 -9.65 -13.42 -5.49
N HIS A 575 -8.87 -14.14 -4.71
CA HIS A 575 -7.43 -14.05 -4.72
C HIS A 575 -6.86 -15.22 -5.52
N ARG A 576 -5.92 -14.94 -6.40
CA ARG A 576 -5.01 -15.94 -6.91
C ARG A 576 -4.05 -16.29 -5.78
N PHE A 577 -3.89 -17.58 -5.53
CA PHE A 577 -2.91 -18.05 -4.58
C PHE A 577 -1.81 -18.87 -5.27
N ARG A 578 -0.61 -18.78 -4.71
CA ARG A 578 0.50 -19.68 -4.96
C ARG A 578 0.88 -20.32 -3.63
N LEU A 579 0.70 -21.62 -3.54
CA LEU A 579 0.98 -22.41 -2.35
C LEU A 579 2.17 -23.32 -2.64
N GLU A 580 3.24 -23.14 -1.89
CA GLU A 580 4.41 -24.02 -1.91
C GLU A 580 4.41 -24.83 -0.62
N LEU A 581 4.52 -26.16 -0.73
CA LEU A 581 4.48 -27.07 0.41
C LEU A 581 5.35 -28.31 0.15
N PRO A 582 5.77 -29.04 1.20
CA PRO A 582 6.42 -30.33 1.03
C PRO A 582 5.50 -31.30 0.27
N ALA A 583 6.07 -32.05 -0.68
CA ALA A 583 5.29 -32.93 -1.57
C ALA A 583 4.45 -33.97 -0.82
N ASP A 584 4.92 -34.46 0.34
CA ASP A 584 4.21 -35.40 1.21
C ASP A 584 2.99 -34.79 1.92
N THR A 585 2.89 -33.46 2.00
CA THR A 585 1.76 -32.74 2.63
C THR A 585 0.67 -32.34 1.63
N LEU A 586 0.85 -32.59 0.34
CA LEU A 586 -0.13 -32.28 -0.70
C LEU A 586 -1.48 -32.99 -0.45
N GLY A 587 -1.45 -34.27 -0.09
CA GLY A 587 -2.65 -35.07 0.17
C GLY A 587 -3.55 -34.47 1.26
N PRO A 588 -3.02 -34.15 2.45
CA PRO A 588 -3.76 -33.43 3.52
C PRO A 588 -4.21 -32.02 3.16
N ALA A 589 -3.50 -31.30 2.28
CA ALA A 589 -3.83 -29.93 1.92
C ALA A 589 -5.06 -29.83 0.99
N LEU A 590 -5.25 -30.77 0.08
CA LEU A 590 -6.36 -30.72 -0.90
C LEU A 590 -7.76 -30.68 -0.27
N PRO A 591 -8.12 -31.51 0.74
CA PRO A 591 -9.42 -31.41 1.41
C PRO A 591 -9.65 -30.07 2.10
N VAL A 592 -8.60 -29.46 2.66
CA VAL A 592 -8.69 -28.14 3.31
C VAL A 592 -8.97 -27.08 2.27
N LEU A 593 -8.25 -27.08 1.15
CA LEU A 593 -8.50 -26.16 0.03
C LEU A 593 -9.93 -26.29 -0.50
N ALA A 594 -10.42 -27.51 -0.68
CA ALA A 594 -11.79 -27.75 -1.12
C ALA A 594 -12.83 -27.22 -0.12
N ARG A 595 -12.63 -27.42 1.18
CA ARG A 595 -13.49 -26.86 2.25
C ARG A 595 -13.52 -25.33 2.20
N LEU A 596 -12.39 -24.72 1.89
CA LEU A 596 -12.25 -23.26 1.76
C LEU A 596 -12.74 -22.74 0.40
N ARG A 597 -13.36 -23.58 -0.44
CA ARG A 597 -13.81 -23.22 -1.78
C ARG A 597 -12.69 -22.71 -2.69
N ALA A 598 -11.46 -23.06 -2.38
CA ALA A 598 -10.32 -22.81 -3.26
C ALA A 598 -10.37 -23.74 -4.47
N VAL A 599 -9.98 -23.22 -5.62
CA VAL A 599 -9.92 -23.97 -6.89
C VAL A 599 -8.45 -24.07 -7.28
N PRO A 600 -7.75 -25.14 -6.85
CA PRO A 600 -6.37 -25.34 -7.20
C PRO A 600 -6.24 -25.76 -8.68
N ARG A 601 -5.16 -25.30 -9.32
CA ARG A 601 -4.70 -25.79 -10.63
C ARG A 601 -3.83 -27.05 -10.44
N THR A 602 -3.40 -27.64 -11.53
CA THR A 602 -2.54 -28.83 -11.47
C THR A 602 -1.25 -28.54 -10.71
N PRO A 603 -0.94 -29.29 -9.63
CA PRO A 603 0.27 -29.06 -8.85
C PRO A 603 1.52 -29.45 -9.65
N ALA A 604 2.58 -28.67 -9.51
CA ALA A 604 3.90 -28.95 -10.06
C ALA A 604 4.81 -29.47 -8.94
N VAL A 605 5.20 -30.74 -9.01
CA VAL A 605 6.11 -31.37 -8.06
C VAL A 605 7.55 -31.20 -8.55
N GLN A 606 8.42 -30.63 -7.72
CA GLN A 606 9.84 -30.41 -8.00
C GLN A 606 10.68 -30.98 -6.83
N GLY A 607 11.15 -32.20 -6.97
CA GLY A 607 11.87 -32.90 -5.90
C GLY A 607 10.98 -33.13 -4.67
N GLU A 608 11.41 -32.62 -3.51
CA GLU A 608 10.68 -32.72 -2.24
C GLU A 608 9.63 -31.61 -2.05
N SER A 609 9.53 -30.65 -2.96
CA SER A 609 8.60 -29.52 -2.90
C SER A 609 7.51 -29.62 -3.96
N CYS A 610 6.33 -29.15 -3.64
CA CYS A 610 5.18 -29.05 -4.53
C CYS A 610 4.71 -27.60 -4.59
N VAL A 611 4.54 -27.08 -5.80
CA VAL A 611 3.97 -25.75 -6.04
C VAL A 611 2.59 -25.90 -6.63
N MET A 612 1.60 -25.26 -6.03
CA MET A 612 0.22 -25.27 -6.48
C MET A 612 -0.27 -23.82 -6.62
N GLU A 613 -0.80 -23.51 -7.77
CA GLU A 613 -1.49 -22.24 -8.02
C GLU A 613 -3.00 -22.47 -8.07
N GLY A 614 -3.77 -21.41 -7.83
CA GLY A 614 -5.22 -21.52 -7.88
C GLY A 614 -5.88 -20.22 -7.48
N GLU A 615 -7.20 -20.30 -7.25
CA GLU A 615 -8.02 -19.17 -6.82
C GLU A 615 -8.72 -19.53 -5.51
N ILE A 616 -8.86 -18.54 -4.62
CA ILE A 616 -9.53 -18.70 -3.32
C ILE A 616 -10.38 -17.45 -3.02
N PRO A 617 -11.60 -17.59 -2.46
CA PRO A 617 -12.33 -16.42 -1.98
C PRO A 617 -11.53 -15.65 -0.92
N ALA A 618 -11.48 -14.31 -1.04
CA ALA A 618 -10.71 -13.46 -0.12
C ALA A 618 -11.09 -13.70 1.36
N ALA A 619 -12.35 -13.93 1.65
CA ALA A 619 -12.85 -14.27 2.99
C ALA A 619 -12.21 -15.53 3.61
N ARG A 620 -11.61 -16.40 2.79
CA ARG A 620 -11.04 -17.70 3.22
C ARG A 620 -9.52 -17.71 3.30
N VAL A 621 -8.88 -16.64 2.82
CA VAL A 621 -7.41 -16.54 2.82
C VAL A 621 -6.85 -16.62 4.25
N HIS A 622 -7.43 -15.86 5.17
CA HIS A 622 -6.98 -15.85 6.58
C HIS A 622 -7.13 -17.23 7.24
N GLU A 623 -8.26 -17.93 7.02
CA GLU A 623 -8.45 -19.29 7.52
C GLU A 623 -7.39 -20.26 6.97
N LEU A 624 -7.04 -20.13 5.69
CA LEU A 624 -5.96 -20.92 5.08
C LEU A 624 -4.60 -20.61 5.72
N GLN A 625 -4.28 -19.32 5.93
CA GLN A 625 -3.05 -18.90 6.59
C GLN A 625 -2.90 -19.48 8.00
N GLN A 626 -3.99 -19.53 8.78
CA GLN A 626 -3.98 -20.08 10.13
C GLN A 626 -3.74 -21.59 10.19
N VAL A 627 -4.32 -22.35 9.24
CA VAL A 627 -4.20 -23.82 9.27
C VAL A 627 -2.95 -24.32 8.55
N LEU A 628 -2.36 -23.52 7.66
CA LEU A 628 -1.23 -23.90 6.82
C LEU A 628 0.02 -24.36 7.62
N PRO A 629 0.46 -23.69 8.68
CA PRO A 629 1.62 -24.13 9.46
C PRO A 629 1.44 -25.53 10.05
N ALA A 630 0.26 -25.84 10.57
CA ALA A 630 -0.04 -27.16 11.12
C ALA A 630 -0.06 -28.25 10.05
N LEU A 631 -0.58 -27.93 8.83
CA LEU A 631 -0.63 -28.84 7.71
C LEU A 631 0.74 -29.17 7.11
N THR A 632 1.64 -28.20 7.13
CA THR A 632 2.92 -28.24 6.39
C THR A 632 4.12 -28.27 7.31
N ARG A 633 3.94 -28.50 8.60
CA ARG A 633 5.00 -28.48 9.63
C ARG A 633 5.77 -27.14 9.66
N GLY A 634 5.10 -26.04 9.32
CA GLY A 634 5.71 -24.71 9.25
C GLY A 634 6.46 -24.41 7.94
N GLU A 635 6.58 -25.35 7.00
CA GLU A 635 7.32 -25.15 5.75
C GLU A 635 6.46 -24.62 4.60
N GLY A 636 5.14 -24.59 4.76
CA GLY A 636 4.20 -24.10 3.75
C GLY A 636 4.30 -22.60 3.54
N VAL A 637 4.31 -22.19 2.27
CA VAL A 637 4.36 -20.79 1.85
C VAL A 637 3.12 -20.47 1.08
N LEU A 638 2.33 -19.50 1.54
CA LEU A 638 1.16 -18.99 0.85
C LEU A 638 1.42 -17.56 0.38
N GLU A 639 1.35 -17.37 -0.91
CA GLU A 639 1.28 -16.03 -1.52
C GLU A 639 -0.13 -15.85 -2.06
N THR A 640 -0.70 -14.67 -1.83
CA THR A 640 -2.01 -14.32 -2.38
C THR A 640 -1.95 -12.93 -2.98
N ALA A 641 -2.66 -12.77 -4.09
CA ALA A 641 -2.87 -11.47 -4.71
C ALA A 641 -4.32 -11.39 -5.19
N PHE A 642 -4.94 -10.22 -5.08
CA PHE A 642 -6.23 -9.99 -5.71
C PHE A 642 -6.13 -10.33 -7.21
N ASP A 643 -7.11 -11.07 -7.72
CA ASP A 643 -7.15 -11.49 -9.13
C ASP A 643 -8.38 -10.90 -9.83
N THR A 644 -9.55 -11.23 -9.34
CA THR A 644 -10.81 -10.84 -9.97
C THR A 644 -11.97 -10.88 -8.97
N TYR A 645 -13.13 -10.49 -9.45
CA TYR A 645 -14.40 -10.70 -8.76
C TYR A 645 -15.18 -11.83 -9.43
N ARG A 646 -15.74 -12.75 -8.64
CA ARG A 646 -16.57 -13.86 -9.10
C ARG A 646 -17.99 -13.72 -8.55
N ALA A 647 -18.99 -14.02 -9.39
CA ALA A 647 -20.39 -14.02 -8.95
C ALA A 647 -20.60 -14.93 -7.74
N VAL A 648 -21.26 -14.42 -6.72
CA VAL A 648 -21.56 -15.18 -5.51
C VAL A 648 -22.52 -16.33 -5.85
N VAL A 649 -22.16 -17.54 -5.41
CA VAL A 649 -23.01 -18.73 -5.57
C VAL A 649 -23.71 -19.02 -4.25
N GLY A 650 -25.04 -19.05 -4.25
CA GLY A 650 -25.86 -19.30 -3.07
C GLY A 650 -26.50 -18.03 -2.51
N THR A 651 -26.48 -17.86 -1.19
CA THR A 651 -27.08 -16.69 -0.54
C THR A 651 -26.27 -15.44 -0.88
N VAL A 652 -26.92 -14.47 -1.53
CA VAL A 652 -26.31 -13.18 -1.87
C VAL A 652 -26.10 -12.38 -0.58
N PRO A 653 -24.91 -11.88 -0.31
CA PRO A 653 -24.66 -11.04 0.86
C PRO A 653 -25.24 -9.65 0.63
N ASP A 654 -26.17 -9.23 1.49
CA ASP A 654 -26.71 -7.87 1.51
C ASP A 654 -25.91 -7.02 2.51
N ARG A 655 -25.59 -5.81 2.08
CA ARG A 655 -24.94 -4.79 2.91
C ARG A 655 -25.94 -3.69 3.21
N PRO A 656 -26.17 -3.36 4.47
CA PRO A 656 -27.07 -2.25 4.80
C PRO A 656 -26.58 -0.94 4.18
N ARG A 657 -27.49 -0.21 3.54
CA ARG A 657 -27.19 1.12 3.02
C ARG A 657 -26.86 2.10 4.14
N THR A 658 -25.97 3.04 3.87
CA THR A 658 -25.51 4.08 4.80
C THR A 658 -26.20 5.42 4.57
N ASP A 659 -26.91 5.54 3.45
CA ASP A 659 -27.71 6.70 3.04
C ASP A 659 -29.22 6.39 3.13
N HIS A 660 -30.06 7.42 2.94
CA HIS A 660 -31.51 7.22 2.81
C HIS A 660 -31.80 6.50 1.50
N ASP A 661 -32.42 5.32 1.62
CA ASP A 661 -32.58 4.40 0.51
C ASP A 661 -33.50 4.97 -0.61
N PRO A 662 -32.95 5.28 -1.79
CA PRO A 662 -33.74 5.76 -2.92
C PRO A 662 -34.72 4.71 -3.47
N LEU A 663 -34.50 3.41 -3.16
CA LEU A 663 -35.44 2.34 -3.50
C LEU A 663 -36.72 2.41 -2.66
N ASN A 664 -36.63 3.00 -1.45
CA ASN A 664 -37.78 3.36 -0.62
C ASN A 664 -38.12 4.84 -0.84
N ARG A 665 -38.75 5.11 -1.99
CA ARG A 665 -39.07 6.46 -2.45
C ARG A 665 -39.77 7.34 -1.39
N LYS A 666 -40.73 6.78 -0.65
CA LYS A 666 -41.50 7.53 0.35
C LYS A 666 -40.61 8.04 1.49
N GLU A 667 -39.77 7.20 2.01
CA GLU A 667 -38.83 7.54 3.08
C GLU A 667 -37.79 8.54 2.61
N TYR A 668 -37.23 8.29 1.43
CA TYR A 668 -36.25 9.18 0.79
C TYR A 668 -36.80 10.60 0.60
N LEU A 669 -38.00 10.72 0.03
CA LEU A 669 -38.66 12.02 -0.19
C LEU A 669 -38.97 12.73 1.14
N LEU A 670 -39.48 12.00 2.14
CA LEU A 670 -39.76 12.58 3.46
C LEU A 670 -38.52 13.21 4.07
N HIS A 671 -37.37 12.55 3.95
CA HIS A 671 -36.12 13.08 4.47
C HIS A 671 -35.60 14.28 3.66
N THR A 672 -35.61 14.17 2.35
CA THR A 672 -35.09 15.20 1.44
C THR A 672 -35.92 16.48 1.48
N VAL A 673 -37.26 16.36 1.49
CA VAL A 673 -38.17 17.50 1.54
C VAL A 673 -38.15 18.19 2.91
N ARG A 674 -38.04 17.44 4.02
CA ARG A 674 -37.86 18.02 5.37
C ARG A 674 -36.55 18.81 5.49
N ARG A 675 -35.46 18.35 4.90
CA ARG A 675 -34.19 19.05 4.91
C ARG A 675 -34.29 20.39 4.15
N ILE A 676 -35.02 20.42 3.04
CA ILE A 676 -35.28 21.65 2.27
C ILE A 676 -36.15 22.63 3.07
N ALA A 677 -37.19 22.14 3.75
CA ALA A 677 -38.07 22.97 4.59
C ALA A 677 -37.30 23.54 5.81
N GLY A 678 -36.52 22.73 6.51
CA GLY A 678 -35.72 23.21 7.66
C GLY A 678 -34.63 24.22 7.29
N GLN A 679 -34.09 24.18 6.07
CA GLN A 679 -33.20 25.22 5.56
C GLN A 679 -33.91 26.51 5.18
N ARG A 680 -35.25 26.46 4.97
CA ARG A 680 -36.07 27.67 4.73
C ARG A 680 -36.44 28.38 6.02
N GLU A 681 -36.62 27.65 7.15
CA GLU A 681 -36.95 28.25 8.46
C GLU A 681 -35.72 28.81 9.21
N SER A 682 -34.51 28.38 8.88
CA SER A 682 -33.26 28.87 9.52
C SER A 682 -32.62 30.08 8.82
N ARG A 683 -33.29 30.72 7.86
CA ARG A 683 -32.93 31.97 7.19
C ARG A 683 -34.08 32.98 7.30
#